data_72a8933d661f0dfabb7d3d2e2d0906c1
#
_entry.id   72a8933d661f0dfabb7d3d2e2d0906c1
#
_cell.length_a   1.000
_cell.length_b   1.000
_cell.length_c   1.000
_cell.angle_alpha   90.00
_cell.angle_beta   90.00
_cell.angle_gamma   90.00
#
_symmetry.space_group_name_H-M   'P 1'
#
loop_
_entity.id
_entity.type
_entity.pdbx_description
1 polymer ?
#
loop_
_entity_poly.entity_id
_entity_poly.type
_entity_poly.pdbx_seq_one_letter_code
_entity_poly.pdbx_strand_id
1 'polypeptide(L)'
;MILALAEVERNIRNAAAENNKKREEKIMKVTLKDGSFKEYASAMSVYDIAMDISEGLARVAVAGEVDGKVVDLRTTITTDVTLNILTANDEAGLRVLRHTCSHVLAEAVKRIRPEAKLAIGPAIDEGFYYDFDSEPFAREDLDAIEAEMKKIIKEGAKLERFELPRAEAIKFMEEKEEPYKVELIQDLPEDAVISFYSQGDGFTDLCAGPHLMSTKGIKAFKLTSSSMAYWRGDASKARLQRIYGSAFNKKEDLEAYLAHLEDIKLRDHNRLGREMKLFLTADVIGQGLPLFTPKGTKMIMKLQRWMEDLEDREWGYVRTRTPLMAKSDLYKISGHWDHYMDGMFILNEGNEDKELMALRPMTCPFQYYVYMNEQKSYRDLPYRMSETSTLFRNEDSGEMHGLTRVRQFTITEAHIVLTPEQAEEELTRCMDLTDYVMKTLGVADEVTYRLSKWDPNDNDKYLGDEEYWEKTQGYLRNVLKKHNVKFTEADGEAAFYGPKIDMQAKNVYGKEDTMITIQLDCESAQKFGMYYIDEQGNKATPWIIHRTSMGCYERTLAWLIEHYAGKFPTWMCAEQVRILPISEKYADYAEKVKKDLFDAGIDVTVDNRSEKIGYKIREARLDKLPYMLVVGEKEEADGTVSVRSRFAGDEGIKSVADFKAMILEEINSKTIREEIPESEWKKN
;
A
#
# COMPACT_ATOMS: atom_id res chain seq x y z
N MET A 1 -79.76 8.58 35.47
CA MET A 1 -78.55 7.91 35.95
C MET A 1 -78.27 6.60 35.19
N ILE A 2 -79.31 5.75 34.94
CA ILE A 2 -79.16 4.45 34.22
C ILE A 2 -78.81 4.64 32.73
N LEU A 3 -79.35 5.65 32.06
CA LEU A 3 -79.05 5.95 30.64
C LEU A 3 -77.64 6.50 30.41
N ALA A 4 -77.12 7.24 31.37
CA ALA A 4 -75.76 7.78 31.26
C ALA A 4 -74.65 6.70 31.47
N LEU A 5 -74.90 5.69 32.28
CA LEU A 5 -73.99 4.54 32.47
C LEU A 5 -73.97 3.62 31.24
N ALA A 6 -75.08 3.41 30.56
CA ALA A 6 -75.18 2.63 29.34
C ALA A 6 -74.42 3.29 28.15
N GLU A 7 -74.36 4.62 28.11
CA GLU A 7 -73.63 5.39 27.09
C GLU A 7 -72.14 5.39 27.33
N VAL A 8 -71.71 5.44 28.59
CA VAL A 8 -70.27 5.29 28.97
C VAL A 8 -69.79 3.87 28.69
N GLU A 9 -70.56 2.83 29.00
CA GLU A 9 -70.16 1.46 28.66
C GLU A 9 -70.12 1.22 27.15
N ARG A 10 -71.00 1.84 26.37
CA ARG A 10 -71.03 1.76 24.92
C ARG A 10 -69.78 2.46 24.33
N ASN A 11 -69.40 3.62 24.87
CA ASN A 11 -68.20 4.35 24.44
C ASN A 11 -66.94 3.62 24.82
N ILE A 12 -66.84 2.96 25.98
CA ILE A 12 -65.69 2.11 26.37
C ILE A 12 -65.63 0.87 25.47
N ARG A 13 -66.75 0.23 25.12
CA ARG A 13 -66.75 -0.91 24.18
C ARG A 13 -66.40 -0.48 22.76
N ASN A 14 -66.85 0.69 22.31
CA ASN A 14 -66.47 1.22 21.00
C ASN A 14 -64.97 1.64 20.95
N ALA A 15 -64.44 2.28 22.01
CA ALA A 15 -63.03 2.62 22.12
C ALA A 15 -62.13 1.36 22.22
N ALA A 16 -62.59 0.31 22.91
CA ALA A 16 -61.94 -0.98 22.95
C ALA A 16 -62.01 -1.72 21.61
N ALA A 17 -63.13 -1.60 20.88
CA ALA A 17 -63.26 -2.15 19.53
C ALA A 17 -62.47 -1.37 18.47
N GLU A 18 -62.34 -0.02 18.60
CA GLU A 18 -61.46 0.80 17.76
C GLU A 18 -60.01 0.59 18.07
N ASN A 19 -59.58 0.40 19.33
CA ASN A 19 -58.26 0.00 19.70
C ASN A 19 -57.87 -1.42 19.26
N ASN A 20 -58.88 -2.35 19.23
CA ASN A 20 -58.64 -3.68 18.64
C ASN A 20 -58.67 -3.67 17.10
N LYS A 21 -59.35 -2.74 16.42
CA LYS A 21 -59.31 -2.54 14.98
C LYS A 21 -58.02 -1.80 14.54
N LYS A 22 -57.36 -1.04 15.43
CA LYS A 22 -56.04 -0.40 15.19
C LYS A 22 -54.85 -1.32 15.49
N ARG A 23 -55.05 -2.52 16.00
CA ARG A 23 -54.15 -3.64 15.91
C ARG A 23 -54.45 -4.46 14.65
N GLU A 24 -54.53 -3.84 13.49
CA GLU A 24 -54.17 -4.52 12.26
C GLU A 24 -52.71 -4.95 12.48
N GLU A 25 -52.50 -6.24 12.59
CA GLU A 25 -51.19 -6.87 12.62
C GLU A 25 -50.42 -6.33 11.40
N LYS A 26 -49.51 -5.38 11.67
CA LYS A 26 -48.69 -4.78 10.60
C LYS A 26 -47.74 -5.88 10.13
N ILE A 27 -48.17 -6.62 9.10
CA ILE A 27 -47.33 -7.65 8.48
C ILE A 27 -46.05 -6.98 8.05
N MET A 28 -44.93 -7.43 8.59
CA MET A 28 -43.62 -6.95 8.28
C MET A 28 -43.06 -7.73 7.08
N LYS A 29 -42.64 -7.03 6.03
CA LYS A 29 -42.07 -7.63 4.84
C LYS A 29 -40.54 -7.58 4.92
N VAL A 30 -39.87 -8.73 4.90
CA VAL A 30 -38.42 -8.85 4.82
C VAL A 30 -38.03 -9.30 3.41
N THR A 31 -37.36 -8.42 2.66
CA THR A 31 -36.85 -8.70 1.31
C THR A 31 -35.41 -9.20 1.41
N LEU A 32 -35.12 -10.35 0.82
CA LEU A 32 -33.78 -10.94 0.83
C LEU A 32 -32.94 -10.44 -0.35
N LYS A 33 -31.64 -10.67 -0.29
CA LYS A 33 -30.66 -10.21 -1.31
C LYS A 33 -30.95 -10.73 -2.73
N ASP A 34 -31.60 -11.89 -2.87
CA ASP A 34 -32.01 -12.48 -4.15
C ASP A 34 -33.33 -11.91 -4.71
N GLY A 35 -33.95 -10.93 -4.00
CA GLY A 35 -35.20 -10.32 -4.35
C GLY A 35 -36.43 -11.10 -3.88
N SER A 36 -36.30 -12.28 -3.31
CA SER A 36 -37.37 -12.98 -2.65
C SER A 36 -37.79 -12.26 -1.35
N PHE A 37 -39.01 -12.50 -0.86
CA PHE A 37 -39.43 -11.90 0.39
C PHE A 37 -40.21 -12.89 1.25
N LYS A 38 -40.22 -12.63 2.55
CA LYS A 38 -41.08 -13.30 3.54
C LYS A 38 -41.85 -12.27 4.35
N GLU A 39 -43.01 -12.64 4.79
CA GLU A 39 -43.91 -11.79 5.60
C GLU A 39 -44.06 -12.38 7.00
N TYR A 40 -43.92 -11.53 8.00
CA TYR A 40 -43.99 -11.92 9.42
C TYR A 40 -45.02 -11.07 10.15
N ALA A 41 -45.88 -11.74 10.92
CA ALA A 41 -46.95 -11.10 11.69
C ALA A 41 -46.48 -10.42 12.99
N SER A 42 -45.22 -10.63 13.37
CA SER A 42 -44.63 -10.05 14.58
C SER A 42 -43.15 -9.72 14.37
N ALA A 43 -42.63 -8.84 15.21
CA ALA A 43 -41.20 -8.53 15.25
C ALA A 43 -40.37 -9.82 15.48
N MET A 44 -39.28 -9.99 14.71
CA MET A 44 -38.41 -11.14 14.81
C MET A 44 -36.95 -10.69 14.85
N SER A 45 -36.09 -11.43 15.54
CA SER A 45 -34.64 -11.19 15.45
C SER A 45 -34.08 -11.64 14.09
N VAL A 46 -32.98 -11.05 13.68
CA VAL A 46 -32.24 -11.48 12.45
C VAL A 46 -31.94 -12.98 12.54
N TYR A 47 -31.60 -13.49 13.73
CA TYR A 47 -31.33 -14.90 13.95
C TYR A 47 -32.56 -15.77 13.72
N ASP A 48 -33.72 -15.38 14.24
CA ASP A 48 -34.98 -16.13 14.07
C ASP A 48 -35.44 -16.13 12.61
N ILE A 49 -35.24 -15.01 11.89
CA ILE A 49 -35.45 -14.95 10.44
C ILE A 49 -34.55 -15.91 9.70
N ALA A 50 -33.23 -15.95 10.07
CA ALA A 50 -32.30 -16.90 9.48
C ALA A 50 -32.65 -18.35 9.76
N MET A 51 -33.17 -18.66 10.96
CA MET A 51 -33.71 -19.97 11.33
C MET A 51 -34.93 -20.35 10.52
N ASP A 52 -35.85 -19.40 10.30
CA ASP A 52 -37.08 -19.62 9.50
C ASP A 52 -36.76 -19.82 8.01
N ILE A 53 -35.66 -19.22 7.52
CA ILE A 53 -35.16 -19.47 6.15
C ILE A 53 -34.57 -20.87 6.07
N SER A 54 -33.65 -21.19 6.97
CA SER A 54 -32.96 -22.50 7.03
C SER A 54 -32.15 -22.65 8.32
N GLU A 55 -32.29 -23.77 9.01
CA GLU A 55 -31.43 -24.12 10.16
C GLU A 55 -29.94 -24.14 9.77
N GLY A 56 -29.61 -24.56 8.55
CA GLY A 56 -28.26 -24.56 8.02
C GLY A 56 -27.69 -23.15 7.90
N LEU A 57 -28.49 -22.18 7.43
CA LEU A 57 -28.10 -20.78 7.33
C LEU A 57 -27.90 -20.17 8.71
N ALA A 58 -28.84 -20.35 9.63
CA ALA A 58 -28.74 -19.83 10.99
C ALA A 58 -27.52 -20.34 11.76
N ARG A 59 -27.11 -21.58 11.49
CA ARG A 59 -25.91 -22.19 12.11
C ARG A 59 -24.60 -21.53 11.70
N VAL A 60 -24.52 -20.97 10.49
CA VAL A 60 -23.32 -20.31 9.93
C VAL A 60 -23.42 -18.80 9.90
N ALA A 61 -24.60 -18.25 10.21
CA ALA A 61 -24.83 -16.82 10.29
C ALA A 61 -24.00 -16.17 11.41
N VAL A 62 -23.42 -15.02 11.13
CA VAL A 62 -22.60 -14.24 12.08
C VAL A 62 -23.18 -12.83 12.33
N ALA A 63 -23.87 -12.27 11.36
CA ALA A 63 -24.53 -10.96 11.42
C ALA A 63 -25.65 -10.87 10.37
N GLY A 64 -26.41 -9.78 10.40
CA GLY A 64 -27.31 -9.36 9.33
C GLY A 64 -26.87 -8.03 8.74
N GLU A 65 -27.18 -7.81 7.47
CA GLU A 65 -27.09 -6.48 6.85
C GLU A 65 -28.53 -6.00 6.56
N VAL A 66 -28.96 -5.00 7.30
CA VAL A 66 -30.30 -4.43 7.23
C VAL A 66 -30.22 -3.08 6.55
N ASP A 67 -30.83 -2.94 5.37
CA ASP A 67 -30.83 -1.71 4.57
C ASP A 67 -29.41 -1.13 4.38
N GLY A 68 -28.43 -2.03 4.14
CA GLY A 68 -27.00 -1.68 3.95
C GLY A 68 -26.19 -1.48 5.24
N LYS A 69 -26.80 -1.62 6.42
CA LYS A 69 -26.11 -1.51 7.72
C LYS A 69 -25.92 -2.87 8.36
N VAL A 70 -24.69 -3.19 8.72
CA VAL A 70 -24.36 -4.44 9.43
C VAL A 70 -24.85 -4.36 10.88
N VAL A 71 -25.65 -5.36 11.29
CA VAL A 71 -26.27 -5.43 12.60
C VAL A 71 -26.04 -6.81 13.23
N ASP A 72 -26.18 -6.85 14.55
CA ASP A 72 -26.11 -8.09 15.35
C ASP A 72 -27.28 -9.04 15.00
N LEU A 73 -27.04 -10.34 15.06
CA LEU A 73 -28.10 -11.35 14.89
C LEU A 73 -29.24 -11.23 15.91
N ARG A 74 -28.99 -10.58 17.06
CA ARG A 74 -30.01 -10.30 18.12
C ARG A 74 -30.89 -9.12 17.76
N THR A 75 -30.50 -8.32 16.75
CA THR A 75 -31.29 -7.15 16.35
C THR A 75 -32.71 -7.56 15.94
N THR A 76 -33.69 -6.94 16.57
CA THR A 76 -35.09 -7.18 16.26
C THR A 76 -35.55 -6.29 15.12
N ILE A 77 -36.07 -6.90 14.07
CA ILE A 77 -36.69 -6.24 12.93
C ILE A 77 -38.16 -5.98 13.24
N THR A 78 -38.60 -4.74 13.05
CA THR A 78 -39.98 -4.29 13.40
C THR A 78 -40.69 -3.62 12.24
N THR A 79 -40.03 -3.39 11.12
CA THR A 79 -40.53 -2.71 9.93
C THR A 79 -40.11 -3.45 8.66
N ASP A 80 -40.69 -3.05 7.54
CA ASP A 80 -40.21 -3.54 6.23
C ASP A 80 -38.76 -3.18 6.01
N VAL A 81 -37.93 -4.17 5.61
CA VAL A 81 -36.51 -4.00 5.41
C VAL A 81 -35.97 -4.89 4.29
N THR A 82 -34.81 -4.53 3.77
CA THR A 82 -33.97 -5.45 3.00
C THR A 82 -32.98 -6.09 3.94
N LEU A 83 -32.94 -7.43 3.97
CA LEU A 83 -32.07 -8.20 4.86
C LEU A 83 -31.18 -9.14 4.05
N ASN A 84 -29.88 -9.07 4.30
CA ASN A 84 -28.89 -10.05 3.88
C ASN A 84 -28.29 -10.74 5.13
N ILE A 85 -28.31 -12.07 5.16
CA ILE A 85 -27.69 -12.84 6.25
C ILE A 85 -26.22 -13.04 5.93
N LEU A 86 -25.36 -12.50 6.78
CA LEU A 86 -23.91 -12.54 6.62
C LEU A 86 -23.31 -13.76 7.33
N THR A 87 -22.37 -14.38 6.65
CA THR A 87 -21.56 -15.50 7.18
C THR A 87 -20.10 -15.05 7.36
N ALA A 88 -19.27 -15.83 8.03
CA ALA A 88 -17.84 -15.53 8.16
C ALA A 88 -17.04 -15.72 6.84
N ASN A 89 -17.69 -16.09 5.73
CA ASN A 89 -17.10 -16.07 4.39
C ASN A 89 -17.32 -14.72 3.69
N ASP A 90 -18.26 -13.91 4.17
CA ASP A 90 -18.48 -12.56 3.71
C ASP A 90 -17.51 -11.61 4.43
N GLU A 91 -16.98 -10.61 3.74
CA GLU A 91 -16.02 -9.66 4.32
C GLU A 91 -16.58 -8.98 5.59
N ALA A 92 -17.81 -8.45 5.50
CA ALA A 92 -18.47 -7.83 6.66
C ALA A 92 -18.73 -8.82 7.80
N GLY A 93 -19.07 -10.08 7.50
CA GLY A 93 -19.23 -11.14 8.49
C GLY A 93 -17.90 -11.55 9.14
N LEU A 94 -16.81 -11.59 8.36
CA LEU A 94 -15.47 -11.84 8.86
C LEU A 94 -14.99 -10.73 9.82
N ARG A 95 -15.35 -9.46 9.55
CA ARG A 95 -15.08 -8.34 10.48
C ARG A 95 -15.79 -8.53 11.82
N VAL A 96 -17.02 -9.04 11.85
CA VAL A 96 -17.76 -9.35 13.09
C VAL A 96 -17.07 -10.46 13.88
N LEU A 97 -16.58 -11.51 13.20
CA LEU A 97 -15.80 -12.57 13.82
C LEU A 97 -14.51 -12.02 14.43
N ARG A 98 -13.75 -11.20 13.69
CA ARG A 98 -12.52 -10.54 14.14
C ARG A 98 -12.76 -9.61 15.32
N HIS A 99 -13.85 -8.85 15.31
CA HIS A 99 -14.25 -7.98 16.41
C HIS A 99 -14.57 -8.80 17.68
N THR A 100 -15.26 -9.93 17.54
CA THR A 100 -15.48 -10.81 18.69
C THR A 100 -14.16 -11.41 19.21
N CYS A 101 -13.23 -11.72 18.29
CA CYS A 101 -11.90 -12.24 18.67
C CYS A 101 -11.09 -11.22 19.46
N SER A 102 -11.23 -9.89 19.18
CA SER A 102 -10.57 -8.84 19.98
C SER A 102 -11.10 -8.78 21.41
N HIS A 103 -12.39 -9.03 21.64
CA HIS A 103 -12.97 -9.13 22.99
C HIS A 103 -12.49 -10.38 23.73
N VAL A 104 -12.34 -11.52 23.02
CA VAL A 104 -11.74 -12.72 23.61
C VAL A 104 -10.26 -12.49 23.98
N LEU A 105 -9.51 -11.69 23.18
CA LEU A 105 -8.17 -11.25 23.53
C LEU A 105 -8.19 -10.38 24.80
N ALA A 106 -9.09 -9.41 24.89
CA ALA A 106 -9.21 -8.52 26.04
C ALA A 106 -9.51 -9.31 27.33
N GLU A 107 -10.44 -10.26 27.28
CA GLU A 107 -10.73 -11.15 28.40
C GLU A 107 -9.52 -12.00 28.80
N ALA A 108 -8.80 -12.57 27.80
CA ALA A 108 -7.62 -13.39 28.06
C ALA A 108 -6.51 -12.59 28.75
N VAL A 109 -6.28 -11.34 28.30
CA VAL A 109 -5.32 -10.43 28.95
C VAL A 109 -5.75 -10.12 30.38
N LYS A 110 -7.02 -9.78 30.63
CA LYS A 110 -7.54 -9.50 31.99
C LYS A 110 -7.45 -10.72 32.91
N ARG A 111 -7.59 -11.96 32.39
CA ARG A 111 -7.40 -13.18 33.18
C ARG A 111 -5.94 -13.40 33.58
N ILE A 112 -4.97 -13.01 32.74
CA ILE A 112 -3.53 -13.20 32.97
C ILE A 112 -2.94 -12.00 33.72
N ARG A 113 -3.35 -10.78 33.35
CA ARG A 113 -2.90 -9.50 33.93
C ARG A 113 -4.12 -8.66 34.35
N PRO A 114 -4.73 -8.94 35.51
CA PRO A 114 -5.94 -8.23 35.95
C PRO A 114 -5.78 -6.72 36.08
N GLU A 115 -4.55 -6.24 36.33
CA GLU A 115 -4.19 -4.82 36.43
C GLU A 115 -4.20 -4.06 35.10
N ALA A 116 -4.08 -4.76 33.97
CA ALA A 116 -4.10 -4.13 32.63
C ALA A 116 -5.41 -3.38 32.41
N LYS A 117 -5.34 -2.11 31.93
CA LYS A 117 -6.53 -1.32 31.63
C LYS A 117 -6.87 -1.44 30.14
N LEU A 118 -8.16 -1.50 29.87
CA LEU A 118 -8.68 -1.71 28.51
C LEU A 118 -8.87 -0.36 27.79
N ALA A 119 -8.32 -0.22 26.59
CA ALA A 119 -8.56 0.94 25.75
C ALA A 119 -9.52 0.63 24.60
N ILE A 120 -9.05 0.30 23.40
CA ILE A 120 -9.88 0.00 22.23
C ILE A 120 -9.44 -1.27 21.53
N GLY A 121 -10.40 -1.98 20.90
CA GLY A 121 -10.14 -3.25 20.21
C GLY A 121 -10.97 -3.45 18.95
N PRO A 122 -10.73 -2.70 17.86
CA PRO A 122 -11.47 -2.85 16.63
C PRO A 122 -11.02 -4.07 15.79
N ALA A 123 -11.91 -4.49 14.89
CA ALA A 123 -11.51 -5.29 13.75
C ALA A 123 -10.87 -4.38 12.68
N ILE A 124 -9.85 -4.89 12.01
CA ILE A 124 -9.19 -4.29 10.86
C ILE A 124 -9.26 -5.24 9.66
N ASP A 125 -8.89 -4.76 8.47
CA ASP A 125 -9.10 -5.50 7.22
C ASP A 125 -8.44 -6.89 7.22
N GLU A 126 -7.27 -7.06 7.84
CA GLU A 126 -6.58 -8.35 7.88
C GLU A 126 -6.58 -9.02 9.26
N GLY A 127 -7.28 -8.45 10.23
CA GLY A 127 -7.27 -9.02 11.58
C GLY A 127 -8.03 -8.19 12.60
N PHE A 128 -7.45 -8.11 13.77
CA PHE A 128 -7.93 -7.31 14.89
C PHE A 128 -6.74 -6.88 15.75
N TYR A 129 -6.95 -5.87 16.58
CA TYR A 129 -6.03 -5.57 17.66
C TYR A 129 -6.80 -5.21 18.94
N TYR A 130 -6.07 -5.11 20.03
CA TYR A 130 -6.56 -4.49 21.25
C TYR A 130 -5.44 -3.73 21.95
N ASP A 131 -5.76 -2.54 22.44
CA ASP A 131 -4.85 -1.65 23.17
C ASP A 131 -5.03 -1.78 24.67
N PHE A 132 -3.92 -1.94 25.38
CA PHE A 132 -3.87 -2.11 26.82
C PHE A 132 -2.92 -1.09 27.44
N ASP A 133 -3.32 -0.48 28.55
CA ASP A 133 -2.38 0.17 29.43
C ASP A 133 -1.81 -0.89 30.40
N SER A 134 -0.60 -1.31 30.11
CA SER A 134 0.09 -2.44 30.74
C SER A 134 1.59 -2.35 30.49
N GLU A 135 2.37 -3.12 31.26
CA GLU A 135 3.76 -3.39 30.92
C GLU A 135 3.87 -4.10 29.54
N PRO A 136 5.01 -3.95 28.85
CA PRO A 136 5.21 -4.57 27.53
C PRO A 136 4.96 -6.07 27.52
N PHE A 137 4.43 -6.57 26.39
CA PHE A 137 4.20 -8.00 26.17
C PHE A 137 5.38 -8.61 25.41
N ALA A 138 6.05 -9.59 26.02
CA ALA A 138 7.06 -10.40 25.36
C ALA A 138 6.41 -11.49 24.47
N ARG A 139 7.22 -12.22 23.71
CA ARG A 139 6.72 -13.29 22.83
C ARG A 139 6.04 -14.40 23.63
N GLU A 140 6.61 -14.76 24.75
CA GLU A 140 6.11 -15.79 25.67
C GLU A 140 4.74 -15.40 26.26
N ASP A 141 4.52 -14.10 26.51
CA ASP A 141 3.23 -13.58 26.95
C ASP A 141 2.15 -13.79 25.89
N LEU A 142 2.47 -13.55 24.61
CA LEU A 142 1.52 -13.76 23.51
C LEU A 142 1.12 -15.23 23.39
N ASP A 143 2.05 -16.15 23.56
CA ASP A 143 1.75 -17.58 23.54
C ASP A 143 0.88 -18.02 24.73
N ALA A 144 1.08 -17.44 25.92
CA ALA A 144 0.24 -17.66 27.10
C ALA A 144 -1.17 -17.09 26.92
N ILE A 145 -1.28 -15.86 26.39
CA ILE A 145 -2.56 -15.20 26.08
C ILE A 145 -3.33 -16.00 25.03
N GLU A 146 -2.68 -16.47 23.98
CA GLU A 146 -3.30 -17.30 22.94
C GLU A 146 -3.82 -18.63 23.52
N ALA A 147 -3.09 -19.24 24.46
CA ALA A 147 -3.55 -20.44 25.15
C ALA A 147 -4.79 -20.17 26.01
N GLU A 148 -4.87 -19.00 26.68
CA GLU A 148 -6.05 -18.60 27.45
C GLU A 148 -7.25 -18.27 26.54
N MET A 149 -7.04 -17.58 25.42
CA MET A 149 -8.07 -17.35 24.40
C MET A 149 -8.69 -18.68 23.93
N LYS A 150 -7.87 -19.72 23.69
CA LYS A 150 -8.36 -21.05 23.30
C LYS A 150 -9.26 -21.67 24.40
N LYS A 151 -9.00 -21.42 25.68
CA LYS A 151 -9.86 -21.87 26.78
C LYS A 151 -11.20 -21.13 26.77
N ILE A 152 -11.17 -19.81 26.67
CA ILE A 152 -12.39 -18.96 26.59
C ILE A 152 -13.26 -19.38 25.42
N ILE A 153 -12.69 -19.64 24.25
CA ILE A 153 -13.43 -20.12 23.08
C ILE A 153 -14.05 -21.50 23.35
N LYS A 154 -13.31 -22.39 24.01
CA LYS A 154 -13.81 -23.72 24.35
C LYS A 154 -14.92 -23.68 25.41
N GLU A 155 -14.87 -22.77 26.36
CA GLU A 155 -15.93 -22.50 27.35
C GLU A 155 -17.24 -22.10 26.61
N GLY A 156 -17.13 -21.37 25.54
CA GLY A 156 -18.26 -21.05 24.67
C GLY A 156 -19.23 -20.08 25.28
N ALA A 157 -18.71 -19.08 25.96
CA ALA A 157 -19.50 -18.01 26.55
C ALA A 157 -20.46 -17.37 25.54
N LYS A 158 -21.70 -17.12 25.96
CA LYS A 158 -22.63 -16.32 25.18
C LYS A 158 -22.25 -14.85 25.31
N LEU A 159 -22.37 -14.11 24.22
CA LEU A 159 -22.26 -12.65 24.25
C LEU A 159 -23.65 -12.06 24.36
N GLU A 160 -23.86 -11.17 25.33
CA GLU A 160 -25.12 -10.51 25.56
C GLU A 160 -24.94 -8.99 25.49
N ARG A 161 -25.80 -8.31 24.72
CA ARG A 161 -25.76 -6.85 24.56
C ARG A 161 -26.76 -6.24 25.56
N PHE A 162 -26.33 -5.20 26.25
CA PHE A 162 -27.18 -4.37 27.09
C PHE A 162 -26.80 -2.89 26.99
N GLU A 163 -27.69 -2.02 27.42
CA GLU A 163 -27.51 -0.57 27.37
C GLU A 163 -27.66 0.02 28.77
N LEU A 164 -26.90 1.07 29.04
CA LEU A 164 -26.97 1.83 30.28
C LEU A 164 -27.13 3.32 29.98
N PRO A 165 -27.89 4.07 30.80
CA PRO A 165 -27.84 5.53 30.80
C PRO A 165 -26.41 6.03 31.08
N ARG A 166 -25.99 7.16 30.49
CA ARG A 166 -24.66 7.69 30.57
C ARG A 166 -24.06 7.71 32.00
N ALA A 167 -24.82 8.22 32.96
CA ALA A 167 -24.37 8.30 34.36
C ALA A 167 -24.11 6.92 34.98
N GLU A 168 -24.94 5.93 34.66
CA GLU A 168 -24.80 4.55 35.12
C GLU A 168 -23.64 3.86 34.39
N ALA A 169 -23.46 4.14 33.08
CA ALA A 169 -22.37 3.62 32.27
C ALA A 169 -21.00 4.10 32.77
N ILE A 170 -20.88 5.38 33.10
CA ILE A 170 -19.65 5.95 33.69
C ILE A 170 -19.36 5.26 35.01
N LYS A 171 -20.33 5.23 35.94
CA LYS A 171 -20.16 4.59 37.25
C LYS A 171 -19.78 3.11 37.10
N PHE A 172 -20.39 2.38 36.17
CA PHE A 172 -20.10 0.99 35.90
C PHE A 172 -18.65 0.75 35.46
N MET A 173 -18.10 1.65 34.61
CA MET A 173 -16.71 1.57 34.19
C MET A 173 -15.72 2.07 35.26
N GLU A 174 -16.11 3.04 36.10
CA GLU A 174 -15.32 3.46 37.27
C GLU A 174 -15.19 2.32 38.29
N GLU A 175 -16.30 1.60 38.58
CA GLU A 175 -16.30 0.42 39.47
C GLU A 175 -15.44 -0.72 38.94
N LYS A 176 -15.28 -0.83 37.60
CA LYS A 176 -14.36 -1.78 36.93
C LYS A 176 -12.93 -1.24 36.80
N GLU A 177 -12.66 -0.01 37.23
CA GLU A 177 -11.37 0.68 37.11
C GLU A 177 -10.85 0.77 35.66
N GLU A 178 -11.75 1.05 34.69
CA GLU A 178 -11.40 1.18 33.28
C GLU A 178 -11.45 2.65 32.82
N PRO A 179 -10.40 3.46 33.10
CA PRO A 179 -10.43 4.92 32.87
C PRO A 179 -10.58 5.31 31.40
N TYR A 180 -9.99 4.57 30.48
CA TYR A 180 -10.10 4.86 29.05
C TYR A 180 -11.55 4.66 28.54
N LYS A 181 -12.30 3.71 29.13
CA LYS A 181 -13.72 3.51 28.81
C LYS A 181 -14.57 4.64 29.35
N VAL A 182 -14.24 5.18 30.52
CA VAL A 182 -14.90 6.37 31.08
C VAL A 182 -14.70 7.57 30.15
N GLU A 183 -13.45 7.84 29.71
CA GLU A 183 -13.14 8.92 28.76
C GLU A 183 -13.90 8.75 27.44
N LEU A 184 -13.96 7.52 26.89
CA LEU A 184 -14.71 7.24 25.66
C LEU A 184 -16.21 7.54 25.82
N ILE A 185 -16.84 7.17 26.96
CA ILE A 185 -18.24 7.45 27.23
C ILE A 185 -18.49 8.96 27.34
N GLN A 186 -17.58 9.69 27.97
CA GLN A 186 -17.70 11.15 28.14
C GLN A 186 -17.66 11.89 26.79
N ASP A 187 -16.90 11.39 25.83
CA ASP A 187 -16.73 12.00 24.51
C ASP A 187 -17.85 11.67 23.51
N LEU A 188 -18.70 10.68 23.82
CA LEU A 188 -19.84 10.37 22.94
C LEU A 188 -20.83 11.54 22.90
N PRO A 189 -21.55 11.79 21.77
CA PRO A 189 -22.65 12.75 21.70
C PRO A 189 -23.68 12.51 22.79
N GLU A 190 -24.38 13.58 23.24
CA GLU A 190 -25.35 13.48 24.36
C GLU A 190 -26.48 12.47 24.10
N ASP A 191 -26.89 12.33 22.86
CA ASP A 191 -27.96 11.43 22.40
C ASP A 191 -27.47 10.03 22.03
N ALA A 192 -26.18 9.75 22.17
CA ALA A 192 -25.60 8.45 21.82
C ALA A 192 -26.09 7.34 22.73
N VAL A 193 -26.45 6.20 22.12
CA VAL A 193 -26.78 4.97 22.83
C VAL A 193 -25.50 4.34 23.35
N ILE A 194 -25.38 4.17 24.65
CA ILE A 194 -24.20 3.58 25.30
C ILE A 194 -24.48 2.09 25.54
N SER A 195 -23.78 1.25 24.81
CA SER A 195 -23.99 -0.21 24.87
C SER A 195 -22.74 -0.94 25.32
N PHE A 196 -22.96 -2.09 25.89
CA PHE A 196 -21.98 -3.02 26.41
C PHE A 196 -22.24 -4.41 25.88
N TYR A 197 -21.20 -5.22 25.83
CA TYR A 197 -21.30 -6.65 25.63
C TYR A 197 -20.67 -7.39 26.80
N SER A 198 -21.47 -8.25 27.45
CA SER A 198 -20.94 -9.23 28.40
C SER A 198 -20.59 -10.51 27.67
N GLN A 199 -19.51 -11.15 28.10
CA GLN A 199 -18.99 -12.41 27.59
C GLN A 199 -19.05 -13.42 28.74
N GLY A 200 -20.23 -14.08 28.89
CA GLY A 200 -20.57 -14.81 30.11
C GLY A 200 -20.60 -13.90 31.33
N ASP A 201 -20.31 -14.48 32.51
CA ASP A 201 -20.33 -13.77 33.79
C ASP A 201 -18.99 -13.07 34.13
N GLY A 202 -17.92 -13.36 33.34
CA GLY A 202 -16.55 -12.98 33.69
C GLY A 202 -16.03 -11.70 33.07
N PHE A 203 -16.55 -11.28 31.91
CA PHE A 203 -16.01 -10.15 31.15
C PHE A 203 -17.11 -9.28 30.56
N THR A 204 -16.89 -7.98 30.58
CA THR A 204 -17.79 -6.99 29.96
C THR A 204 -16.98 -5.82 29.40
N ASP A 205 -17.30 -5.41 28.18
CA ASP A 205 -16.64 -4.27 27.53
C ASP A 205 -17.65 -3.26 26.96
N LEU A 206 -17.25 -1.98 26.93
CA LEU A 206 -17.97 -0.91 26.22
C LEU A 206 -17.83 -1.13 24.72
N CYS A 207 -18.94 -1.38 24.03
CA CYS A 207 -18.89 -1.68 22.61
C CYS A 207 -20.23 -1.46 21.92
N ALA A 208 -20.19 -0.94 20.68
CA ALA A 208 -21.38 -0.79 19.83
C ALA A 208 -21.75 -2.08 19.06
N GLY A 209 -20.84 -3.05 18.99
CA GLY A 209 -21.01 -4.27 18.21
C GLY A 209 -20.82 -4.06 16.69
N PRO A 210 -21.34 -4.97 15.84
CA PRO A 210 -21.93 -6.26 16.20
C PRO A 210 -20.92 -7.33 16.62
N HIS A 211 -21.42 -8.39 17.29
CA HIS A 211 -20.64 -9.54 17.74
C HIS A 211 -21.30 -10.88 17.42
N LEU A 212 -20.53 -11.95 17.44
CA LEU A 212 -21.04 -13.31 17.36
C LEU A 212 -21.99 -13.61 18.54
N MET A 213 -22.85 -14.62 18.39
CA MET A 213 -23.75 -15.07 19.47
C MET A 213 -22.99 -15.76 20.60
N SER A 214 -21.83 -16.36 20.31
CA SER A 214 -20.98 -17.07 21.28
C SER A 214 -19.54 -17.12 20.81
N THR A 215 -18.60 -17.18 21.75
CA THR A 215 -17.16 -17.34 21.47
C THR A 215 -16.85 -18.61 20.70
N LYS A 216 -17.68 -19.66 20.74
CA LYS A 216 -17.55 -20.91 19.95
C LYS A 216 -17.56 -20.68 18.43
N GLY A 217 -18.06 -19.55 17.97
CA GLY A 217 -18.03 -19.18 16.56
C GLY A 217 -16.62 -18.94 16.01
N ILE A 218 -15.64 -18.66 16.86
CA ILE A 218 -14.23 -18.45 16.48
C ILE A 218 -13.57 -19.82 16.30
N LYS A 219 -13.14 -20.15 15.06
CA LYS A 219 -12.58 -21.48 14.74
C LYS A 219 -11.07 -21.45 14.56
N ALA A 220 -10.54 -20.39 13.97
CA ALA A 220 -9.13 -20.26 13.66
C ALA A 220 -8.67 -18.83 13.94
N PHE A 221 -7.65 -18.67 14.78
CA PHE A 221 -7.05 -17.38 15.10
C PHE A 221 -5.58 -17.57 15.48
N LYS A 222 -4.80 -16.47 15.38
CA LYS A 222 -3.40 -16.40 15.81
C LYS A 222 -3.08 -14.99 16.27
N LEU A 223 -2.36 -14.85 17.38
CA LEU A 223 -1.72 -13.57 17.74
C LEU A 223 -0.43 -13.42 16.95
N THR A 224 -0.24 -12.28 16.30
CA THR A 224 0.85 -12.07 15.34
C THR A 224 2.00 -11.27 15.91
N SER A 225 1.70 -10.19 16.64
CA SER A 225 2.73 -9.28 17.19
C SER A 225 2.19 -8.44 18.34
N SER A 226 3.12 -7.80 19.07
CA SER A 226 2.83 -6.69 19.96
C SER A 226 3.65 -5.47 19.58
N SER A 227 3.11 -4.29 19.80
CA SER A 227 3.79 -3.01 19.57
C SER A 227 3.31 -1.95 20.55
N MET A 228 4.08 -0.87 20.68
CA MET A 228 3.66 0.32 21.39
C MET A 228 2.72 1.15 20.51
N ALA A 229 1.70 1.73 21.09
CA ALA A 229 0.81 2.70 20.48
C ALA A 229 0.59 3.87 21.43
N TYR A 230 0.21 5.05 20.92
CA TYR A 230 -0.20 6.16 21.75
C TYR A 230 -1.73 6.23 21.81
N TRP A 231 -2.26 6.59 22.98
CA TRP A 231 -3.69 6.78 23.12
C TRP A 231 -4.21 7.79 22.10
N ARG A 232 -5.18 7.37 21.28
CA ARG A 232 -5.76 8.14 20.15
C ARG A 232 -4.74 8.63 19.12
N GLY A 233 -3.60 7.96 18.99
CA GLY A 233 -2.55 8.35 18.05
C GLY A 233 -1.75 9.59 18.42
N ASP A 234 -1.97 10.15 19.61
CA ASP A 234 -1.35 11.38 20.09
C ASP A 234 -0.11 11.07 20.93
N ALA A 235 1.07 11.44 20.42
CA ALA A 235 2.37 11.18 21.07
C ALA A 235 2.55 11.89 22.44
N SER A 236 1.70 12.88 22.74
CA SER A 236 1.69 13.56 24.06
C SER A 236 0.90 12.79 25.14
N LYS A 237 0.11 11.78 24.73
CA LYS A 237 -0.74 11.00 25.62
C LYS A 237 -0.08 9.69 26.08
N ALA A 238 -0.85 8.90 26.87
CA ALA A 238 -0.40 7.64 27.44
C ALA A 238 0.12 6.66 26.35
N ARG A 239 1.20 5.95 26.69
CA ARG A 239 1.74 4.85 25.89
C ARG A 239 1.02 3.58 26.24
N LEU A 240 0.39 2.96 25.26
CA LEU A 240 -0.34 1.71 25.35
C LEU A 240 0.43 0.57 24.69
N GLN A 241 0.11 -0.65 25.09
CA GLN A 241 0.60 -1.85 24.45
C GLN A 241 -0.49 -2.41 23.54
N ARG A 242 -0.20 -2.51 22.25
CA ARG A 242 -1.13 -3.04 21.23
C ARG A 242 -0.75 -4.47 20.90
N ILE A 243 -1.71 -5.39 21.01
CA ILE A 243 -1.57 -6.77 20.56
C ILE A 243 -2.38 -6.96 19.28
N TYR A 244 -1.72 -7.44 18.23
CA TYR A 244 -2.36 -7.79 16.96
C TYR A 244 -2.64 -9.27 16.86
N GLY A 245 -3.73 -9.60 16.20
CA GLY A 245 -4.09 -10.95 15.84
C GLY A 245 -4.88 -11.02 14.55
N SER A 246 -5.00 -12.20 13.98
CA SER A 246 -5.88 -12.45 12.85
C SER A 246 -6.78 -13.64 13.13
N ALA A 247 -7.99 -13.63 12.55
CA ALA A 247 -8.95 -14.70 12.68
C ALA A 247 -9.66 -14.97 11.36
N PHE A 248 -9.94 -16.26 11.11
CA PHE A 248 -10.55 -16.76 9.89
C PHE A 248 -11.62 -17.82 10.19
N ASN A 249 -12.54 -18.03 9.25
CA ASN A 249 -13.57 -19.05 9.37
C ASN A 249 -13.00 -20.48 9.32
N LYS A 250 -11.89 -20.68 8.60
CA LYS A 250 -11.23 -21.98 8.41
C LYS A 250 -9.77 -21.92 8.82
N LYS A 251 -9.24 -23.07 9.25
CA LYS A 251 -7.84 -23.20 9.65
C LYS A 251 -6.90 -23.06 8.44
N GLU A 252 -7.31 -23.59 7.30
CA GLU A 252 -6.55 -23.54 6.06
C GLU A 252 -6.33 -22.10 5.59
N ASP A 253 -7.36 -21.23 5.73
CA ASP A 253 -7.27 -19.82 5.38
C ASP A 253 -6.30 -19.07 6.32
N LEU A 254 -6.33 -19.39 7.62
CA LEU A 254 -5.36 -18.85 8.58
C LEU A 254 -3.93 -19.32 8.26
N GLU A 255 -3.72 -20.61 7.96
CA GLU A 255 -2.41 -21.14 7.61
C GLU A 255 -1.86 -20.50 6.33
N ALA A 256 -2.70 -20.30 5.30
CA ALA A 256 -2.35 -19.59 4.09
C ALA A 256 -1.96 -18.14 4.37
N TYR A 257 -2.73 -17.45 5.22
CA TYR A 257 -2.42 -16.07 5.64
C TYR A 257 -1.10 -15.98 6.41
N LEU A 258 -0.86 -16.89 7.35
CA LEU A 258 0.41 -16.91 8.10
C LEU A 258 1.62 -17.21 7.19
N ALA A 259 1.46 -18.11 6.22
CA ALA A 259 2.49 -18.37 5.21
C ALA A 259 2.75 -17.13 4.34
N HIS A 260 1.69 -16.39 3.97
CA HIS A 260 1.81 -15.11 3.27
C HIS A 260 2.56 -14.06 4.11
N LEU A 261 2.26 -13.93 5.41
CA LEU A 261 2.99 -13.03 6.31
C LEU A 261 4.49 -13.38 6.42
N GLU A 262 4.84 -14.66 6.42
CA GLU A 262 6.25 -15.08 6.40
C GLU A 262 6.90 -14.76 5.05
N ASP A 263 6.21 -14.97 3.92
CA ASP A 263 6.71 -14.57 2.58
C ASP A 263 6.94 -13.05 2.50
N ILE A 264 6.01 -12.23 3.03
CA ILE A 264 6.18 -10.78 3.16
C ILE A 264 7.48 -10.43 3.89
N LYS A 265 7.73 -11.03 5.05
CA LYS A 265 8.96 -10.79 5.83
C LYS A 265 10.22 -11.21 5.06
N LEU A 266 10.12 -12.28 4.26
CA LEU A 266 11.23 -12.77 3.44
C LEU A 266 11.52 -11.83 2.25
N ARG A 267 10.52 -11.12 1.74
CA ARG A 267 10.63 -10.22 0.59
C ARG A 267 10.87 -8.77 0.98
N ASP A 268 10.60 -8.36 2.22
CA ASP A 268 10.74 -6.98 2.67
C ASP A 268 12.06 -6.34 2.24
N HIS A 269 11.97 -5.21 1.51
CA HIS A 269 13.12 -4.55 0.90
C HIS A 269 14.12 -4.00 1.93
N ASN A 270 13.67 -3.65 3.14
CA ASN A 270 14.57 -3.20 4.21
C ASN A 270 15.45 -4.32 4.72
N ARG A 271 14.87 -5.53 4.85
CA ARG A 271 15.59 -6.72 5.26
C ARG A 271 16.53 -7.18 4.15
N LEU A 272 15.99 -7.47 2.96
CA LEU A 272 16.77 -7.98 1.83
C LEU A 272 17.84 -6.99 1.39
N GLY A 273 17.53 -5.69 1.33
CA GLY A 273 18.48 -4.67 0.94
C GLY A 273 19.69 -4.60 1.86
N ARG A 274 19.50 -4.79 3.17
CA ARG A 274 20.61 -4.88 4.15
C ARG A 274 21.38 -6.20 4.04
N GLU A 275 20.68 -7.33 3.96
CA GLU A 275 21.31 -8.66 3.78
C GLU A 275 22.16 -8.71 2.50
N MET A 276 21.65 -8.19 1.39
CA MET A 276 22.34 -8.08 0.11
C MET A 276 23.37 -6.94 0.06
N LYS A 277 23.46 -6.14 1.12
CA LYS A 277 24.35 -4.97 1.22
C LYS A 277 24.13 -3.96 0.10
N LEU A 278 22.89 -3.59 -0.18
CA LEU A 278 22.53 -2.60 -1.20
C LEU A 278 22.52 -1.18 -0.65
N PHE A 279 22.00 -1.01 0.56
CA PHE A 279 21.95 0.27 1.27
C PHE A 279 22.00 0.08 2.78
N LEU A 280 22.24 1.17 3.48
CA LEU A 280 22.20 1.25 4.93
C LEU A 280 21.64 2.62 5.38
N THR A 281 21.26 2.70 6.64
CA THR A 281 20.88 3.94 7.31
C THR A 281 21.80 4.17 8.50
N ALA A 282 22.05 5.43 8.86
CA ALA A 282 22.85 5.79 10.03
C ALA A 282 22.17 6.95 10.75
N ASP A 283 22.02 6.84 12.07
CA ASP A 283 21.31 7.85 12.88
C ASP A 283 21.92 9.25 12.77
N VAL A 284 23.26 9.31 12.66
CA VAL A 284 24.00 10.56 12.49
C VAL A 284 23.72 11.27 11.17
N ILE A 285 23.28 10.53 10.14
CA ILE A 285 22.87 11.09 8.84
C ILE A 285 21.42 11.56 8.92
N GLY A 286 20.57 10.80 9.60
CA GLY A 286 19.15 11.08 9.79
C GLY A 286 18.21 10.12 9.08
N GLN A 287 16.95 10.13 9.52
CA GLN A 287 15.90 9.31 8.94
C GLN A 287 15.53 9.79 7.53
N GLY A 288 15.16 8.86 6.65
CA GLY A 288 14.77 9.15 5.27
C GLY A 288 15.94 9.55 4.35
N LEU A 289 17.18 9.32 4.78
CA LEU A 289 18.41 9.59 4.02
C LEU A 289 19.24 8.30 3.88
N PRO A 290 18.85 7.37 3.01
CA PRO A 290 19.56 6.11 2.82
C PRO A 290 20.93 6.33 2.18
N LEU A 291 21.91 5.55 2.62
CA LEU A 291 23.25 5.50 2.05
C LEU A 291 23.36 4.26 1.14
N PHE A 292 23.52 4.46 -0.15
CA PHE A 292 23.75 3.36 -1.07
C PHE A 292 25.20 2.88 -1.00
N THR A 293 25.39 1.56 -0.89
CA THR A 293 26.70 0.93 -0.99
C THR A 293 27.17 0.93 -2.46
N PRO A 294 28.44 0.59 -2.76
CA PRO A 294 28.88 0.43 -4.14
C PRO A 294 28.01 -0.54 -4.96
N LYS A 295 27.48 -1.60 -4.32
CA LYS A 295 26.61 -2.59 -4.98
C LYS A 295 25.24 -1.97 -5.32
N GLY A 296 24.59 -1.32 -4.36
CA GLY A 296 23.31 -0.65 -4.61
C GLY A 296 23.42 0.53 -5.58
N THR A 297 24.49 1.34 -5.45
CA THR A 297 24.77 2.43 -6.38
C THR A 297 24.88 1.91 -7.82
N LYS A 298 25.59 0.78 -8.02
CA LYS A 298 25.74 0.19 -9.35
C LYS A 298 24.41 -0.23 -9.97
N MET A 299 23.49 -0.78 -9.17
CA MET A 299 22.14 -1.13 -9.63
C MET A 299 21.34 0.10 -10.04
N ILE A 300 21.32 1.13 -9.20
CA ILE A 300 20.65 2.42 -9.53
C ILE A 300 21.24 3.02 -10.81
N MET A 301 22.57 3.04 -10.95
CA MET A 301 23.21 3.58 -12.14
C MET A 301 22.88 2.80 -13.42
N LYS A 302 22.67 1.48 -13.34
CA LYS A 302 22.21 0.68 -14.51
C LYS A 302 20.80 1.12 -14.93
N LEU A 303 19.88 1.28 -13.99
CA LEU A 303 18.53 1.76 -14.26
C LEU A 303 18.55 3.19 -14.83
N GLN A 304 19.33 4.10 -14.24
CA GLN A 304 19.48 5.48 -14.70
C GLN A 304 20.00 5.55 -16.14
N ARG A 305 21.11 4.88 -16.43
CA ARG A 305 21.70 4.88 -17.77
C ARG A 305 20.76 4.31 -18.81
N TRP A 306 20.06 3.22 -18.48
CA TRP A 306 19.07 2.66 -19.38
C TRP A 306 17.95 3.67 -19.68
N MET A 307 17.39 4.31 -18.65
CA MET A 307 16.32 5.30 -18.86
C MET A 307 16.81 6.52 -19.64
N GLU A 308 18.01 7.00 -19.33
CA GLU A 308 18.63 8.12 -20.03
C GLU A 308 18.84 7.81 -21.51
N ASP A 309 19.43 6.67 -21.84
CA ASP A 309 19.63 6.24 -23.22
C ASP A 309 18.29 6.03 -23.95
N LEU A 310 17.28 5.43 -23.28
CA LEU A 310 15.96 5.21 -23.85
C LEU A 310 15.27 6.51 -24.22
N GLU A 311 15.20 7.47 -23.29
CA GLU A 311 14.55 8.74 -23.49
C GLU A 311 15.23 9.59 -24.57
N ASP A 312 16.56 9.68 -24.52
CA ASP A 312 17.34 10.54 -25.43
C ASP A 312 17.36 9.99 -26.87
N ARG A 313 17.54 8.66 -27.02
CA ARG A 313 17.79 8.06 -28.32
C ARG A 313 16.56 7.52 -29.03
N GLU A 314 15.58 7.03 -28.28
CA GLU A 314 14.43 6.34 -28.85
C GLU A 314 13.14 7.15 -28.72
N TRP A 315 13.00 7.97 -27.67
CA TRP A 315 11.77 8.70 -27.38
C TRP A 315 11.85 10.21 -27.66
N GLY A 316 13.01 10.72 -28.09
CA GLY A 316 13.17 12.11 -28.58
C GLY A 316 13.08 13.17 -27.49
N TYR A 317 13.55 12.88 -26.28
CA TYR A 317 13.70 13.85 -25.21
C TYR A 317 15.05 14.56 -25.30
N VAL A 318 15.10 15.82 -24.85
CA VAL A 318 16.33 16.59 -24.68
C VAL A 318 16.62 16.72 -23.18
N ARG A 319 17.87 16.46 -22.79
CA ARG A 319 18.21 16.49 -21.37
C ARG A 319 18.53 17.88 -20.88
N THR A 320 18.06 18.16 -19.68
CA THR A 320 18.44 19.33 -18.90
C THR A 320 19.17 18.94 -17.63
N ARG A 321 19.84 19.91 -17.03
CA ARG A 321 20.42 19.81 -15.70
C ARG A 321 20.23 21.14 -14.99
N THR A 322 19.46 21.13 -13.94
CA THR A 322 19.02 22.33 -13.24
C THR A 322 19.49 22.34 -11.76
N PRO A 323 19.56 23.52 -11.10
CA PRO A 323 20.01 23.63 -9.72
C PRO A 323 19.14 22.88 -8.73
N LEU A 324 19.73 22.46 -7.61
CA LEU A 324 19.03 21.74 -6.52
C LEU A 324 18.28 22.68 -5.56
N MET A 325 18.46 23.99 -5.68
CA MET A 325 17.82 25.00 -4.84
C MET A 325 17.52 26.26 -5.63
N ALA A 326 16.54 27.03 -5.17
CA ALA A 326 16.20 28.33 -5.71
C ALA A 326 15.74 29.28 -4.61
N LYS A 327 15.63 30.58 -4.96
CA LYS A 327 14.97 31.58 -4.13
C LYS A 327 13.50 31.24 -3.94
N SER A 328 12.94 31.62 -2.80
CA SER A 328 11.52 31.44 -2.49
C SER A 328 10.57 31.99 -3.57
N ASP A 329 11.02 33.03 -4.29
CA ASP A 329 10.21 33.67 -5.35
C ASP A 329 9.83 32.69 -6.47
N LEU A 330 10.71 31.75 -6.84
CA LEU A 330 10.40 30.71 -7.83
C LEU A 330 9.20 29.88 -7.40
N TYR A 331 9.17 29.52 -6.13
CA TYR A 331 8.12 28.68 -5.55
C TYR A 331 6.82 29.46 -5.28
N LYS A 332 6.91 30.77 -5.06
CA LYS A 332 5.73 31.66 -5.02
C LYS A 332 5.07 31.78 -6.39
N ILE A 333 5.85 31.97 -7.46
CA ILE A 333 5.31 32.00 -8.84
C ILE A 333 4.60 30.68 -9.17
N SER A 334 5.19 29.55 -8.81
CA SER A 334 4.62 28.22 -9.10
C SER A 334 3.45 27.83 -8.19
N GLY A 335 3.17 28.60 -7.11
CA GLY A 335 2.15 28.30 -6.12
C GLY A 335 2.55 27.26 -5.05
N HIS A 336 3.73 26.67 -5.16
CA HIS A 336 4.18 25.67 -4.16
C HIS A 336 4.47 26.28 -2.79
N TRP A 337 4.79 27.56 -2.73
CA TRP A 337 5.00 28.26 -1.46
C TRP A 337 3.73 28.34 -0.64
N ASP A 338 2.57 28.48 -1.30
CA ASP A 338 1.27 28.64 -0.63
C ASP A 338 0.59 27.27 -0.33
N HIS A 339 0.85 26.25 -1.17
CA HIS A 339 0.14 24.97 -1.10
C HIS A 339 0.99 23.78 -0.65
N TYR A 340 2.33 23.94 -0.51
CA TYR A 340 3.25 22.83 -0.23
C TYR A 340 4.43 23.20 0.67
N MET A 341 4.39 24.34 1.38
CA MET A 341 5.51 24.86 2.15
C MET A 341 5.98 23.88 3.26
N ASP A 342 5.06 23.21 3.94
CA ASP A 342 5.37 22.24 5.01
C ASP A 342 6.21 21.04 4.50
N GLY A 343 6.03 20.68 3.22
CA GLY A 343 6.81 19.64 2.55
C GLY A 343 8.16 20.10 2.00
N MET A 344 8.60 21.35 2.26
CA MET A 344 9.84 21.91 1.72
C MET A 344 10.90 22.09 2.79
N PHE A 345 12.18 21.91 2.42
CA PHE A 345 13.32 22.33 3.23
C PHE A 345 13.66 23.79 2.95
N ILE A 346 13.31 24.67 3.88
CA ILE A 346 13.55 26.11 3.79
C ILE A 346 14.95 26.44 4.35
N LEU A 347 15.69 27.28 3.64
CA LEU A 347 17.04 27.71 3.99
C LEU A 347 17.04 29.20 4.33
N ASN A 348 17.79 29.59 5.35
CA ASN A 348 17.92 30.95 5.83
C ASN A 348 16.64 31.54 6.46
N GLU A 349 15.69 30.71 6.87
CA GLU A 349 14.49 31.15 7.56
C GLU A 349 14.86 31.92 8.83
N GLY A 350 14.20 33.06 9.06
CA GLY A 350 14.48 33.94 10.21
C GLY A 350 15.78 34.75 10.12
N ASN A 351 16.51 34.70 9.00
CA ASN A 351 17.73 35.49 8.79
C ASN A 351 17.50 36.58 7.72
N GLU A 352 17.18 37.80 8.17
CA GLU A 352 16.87 38.94 7.27
C GLU A 352 18.06 39.40 6.42
N ASP A 353 19.30 39.07 6.79
CA ASP A 353 20.50 39.45 6.05
C ASP A 353 20.79 38.49 4.86
N LYS A 354 20.06 37.40 4.71
CA LYS A 354 20.25 36.38 3.68
C LYS A 354 19.01 36.14 2.85
N GLU A 355 19.23 35.82 1.58
CA GLU A 355 18.14 35.42 0.69
C GLU A 355 17.43 34.16 1.21
N LEU A 356 16.10 34.20 1.26
CA LEU A 356 15.28 33.05 1.58
C LEU A 356 15.26 32.10 0.38
N MET A 357 15.74 30.89 0.60
CA MET A 357 15.84 29.85 -0.43
C MET A 357 15.17 28.56 0.05
N ALA A 358 14.94 27.64 -0.88
CA ALA A 358 14.52 26.28 -0.54
C ALA A 358 15.21 25.24 -1.42
N LEU A 359 15.38 24.03 -0.88
CA LEU A 359 15.71 22.86 -1.69
C LEU A 359 14.50 22.49 -2.55
N ARG A 360 14.76 22.05 -3.78
CA ARG A 360 13.69 21.79 -4.74
C ARG A 360 12.88 20.53 -4.41
N PRO A 361 11.56 20.61 -4.23
CA PRO A 361 10.68 19.45 -4.14
C PRO A 361 10.26 18.91 -5.51
N MET A 362 10.49 19.67 -6.60
CA MET A 362 10.19 19.35 -8.00
C MET A 362 11.11 20.13 -8.95
N THR A 363 11.19 19.74 -10.20
CA THR A 363 12.07 20.35 -11.23
C THR A 363 11.34 21.26 -12.21
N CYS A 364 10.01 21.14 -12.34
CA CYS A 364 9.22 21.85 -13.38
C CYS A 364 9.54 23.34 -13.51
N PRO A 365 9.56 24.18 -12.46
CA PRO A 365 9.79 25.62 -12.63
C PRO A 365 11.15 25.96 -13.23
N PHE A 366 12.17 25.14 -12.96
CA PHE A 366 13.51 25.35 -13.53
C PHE A 366 13.53 25.07 -15.03
N GLN A 367 12.88 24.02 -15.48
CA GLN A 367 12.80 23.68 -16.90
C GLN A 367 11.98 24.70 -17.70
N TYR A 368 11.02 25.38 -17.09
CA TYR A 368 10.29 26.46 -17.73
C TYR A 368 11.23 27.61 -18.12
N TYR A 369 12.18 28.00 -17.27
CA TYR A 369 13.20 28.98 -17.61
C TYR A 369 14.15 28.51 -18.70
N VAL A 370 14.45 27.20 -18.76
CA VAL A 370 15.23 26.62 -19.88
C VAL A 370 14.45 26.75 -21.18
N TYR A 371 13.15 26.43 -21.18
CA TYR A 371 12.28 26.60 -22.35
C TYR A 371 12.21 28.07 -22.84
N MET A 372 12.02 28.99 -21.91
CA MET A 372 11.86 30.42 -22.21
C MET A 372 13.16 31.10 -22.67
N ASN A 373 14.32 30.45 -22.51
CA ASN A 373 15.60 31.02 -22.93
C ASN A 373 15.68 31.30 -24.45
N GLU A 374 14.86 30.61 -25.25
CA GLU A 374 14.75 30.77 -26.68
C GLU A 374 13.29 30.87 -27.12
N GLN A 375 13.01 31.75 -28.09
CA GLN A 375 11.67 31.83 -28.67
C GLN A 375 11.36 30.56 -29.46
N LYS A 376 10.25 29.88 -29.14
CA LYS A 376 9.75 28.68 -29.82
C LYS A 376 8.53 29.04 -30.68
N SER A 377 8.32 28.28 -31.75
CA SER A 377 7.12 28.33 -32.60
C SER A 377 6.34 27.03 -32.49
N TYR A 378 5.13 27.00 -33.01
CA TYR A 378 4.34 25.77 -33.07
C TYR A 378 5.05 24.59 -33.76
N ARG A 379 6.05 24.87 -34.63
CA ARG A 379 6.86 23.83 -35.30
C ARG A 379 7.90 23.18 -34.40
N ASP A 380 8.25 23.85 -33.30
CA ASP A 380 9.21 23.34 -32.31
C ASP A 380 8.52 22.51 -31.22
N LEU A 381 7.17 22.47 -31.26
CA LEU A 381 6.35 21.72 -30.32
C LEU A 381 5.88 20.38 -30.92
N PRO A 382 5.76 19.31 -30.12
CA PRO A 382 6.00 19.25 -28.66
C PRO A 382 7.49 19.28 -28.31
N TYR A 383 7.86 20.11 -27.31
CA TYR A 383 9.23 20.22 -26.83
C TYR A 383 9.40 19.42 -25.54
N ARG A 384 10.09 18.29 -25.61
CA ARG A 384 10.18 17.26 -24.55
C ARG A 384 11.50 17.41 -23.80
N MET A 385 11.46 17.95 -22.58
CA MET A 385 12.62 18.09 -21.69
C MET A 385 12.59 17.00 -20.62
N SER A 386 13.71 16.29 -20.44
CA SER A 386 13.86 15.31 -19.36
C SER A 386 15.04 15.63 -18.46
N GLU A 387 14.97 15.16 -17.21
CA GLU A 387 16.04 15.27 -16.23
C GLU A 387 16.03 14.09 -15.27
N THR A 388 17.21 13.55 -14.97
CA THR A 388 17.41 12.68 -13.80
C THR A 388 17.64 13.61 -12.61
N SER A 389 16.58 13.87 -11.86
CA SER A 389 16.50 14.95 -10.87
C SER A 389 16.61 14.43 -9.46
N THR A 390 17.50 15.04 -8.65
CA THR A 390 17.48 14.84 -7.19
C THR A 390 16.52 15.85 -6.57
N LEU A 391 15.58 15.37 -5.78
CA LEU A 391 14.53 16.14 -5.11
C LEU A 391 14.58 15.93 -3.59
N PHE A 392 14.00 16.89 -2.88
CA PHE A 392 13.98 16.92 -1.41
C PHE A 392 12.57 17.19 -0.92
N ARG A 393 12.08 16.35 0.00
CA ARG A 393 10.78 16.54 0.65
C ARG A 393 10.93 16.37 2.16
N ASN A 394 10.39 17.32 2.91
CA ASN A 394 10.42 17.29 4.37
C ASN A 394 9.31 16.35 4.89
N GLU A 395 9.49 15.06 4.65
CA GLU A 395 8.56 14.02 5.08
C GLU A 395 8.56 13.87 6.61
N ASP A 396 7.38 13.65 7.19
CA ASP A 396 7.24 13.39 8.61
C ASP A 396 7.83 12.04 9.02
N SER A 397 8.28 11.92 10.26
CA SER A 397 8.95 10.73 10.77
C SER A 397 8.09 9.47 10.69
N GLY A 398 6.77 9.61 10.84
CA GLY A 398 5.80 8.49 10.76
C GLY A 398 5.49 8.01 9.35
N GLU A 399 5.82 8.80 8.33
CA GLU A 399 5.54 8.48 6.93
C GLU A 399 6.71 7.82 6.20
N MET A 400 7.93 8.00 6.73
CA MET A 400 9.14 7.45 6.11
C MET A 400 9.19 5.92 6.23
N HIS A 401 9.47 5.26 5.10
CA HIS A 401 9.54 3.80 5.06
C HIS A 401 10.62 3.32 4.09
N GLY A 402 11.75 2.84 4.64
CA GLY A 402 12.85 2.26 3.87
C GLY A 402 13.31 3.12 2.70
N LEU A 403 13.28 2.55 1.49
CA LEU A 403 13.52 3.27 0.24
C LEU A 403 12.22 3.77 -0.41
N THR A 404 11.05 3.36 0.07
CA THR A 404 9.76 3.69 -0.56
C THR A 404 9.38 5.15 -0.35
N ARG A 405 9.63 5.70 0.86
CA ARG A 405 9.38 7.10 1.19
C ARG A 405 10.56 7.69 1.96
N VAL A 406 11.26 8.60 1.32
CA VAL A 406 12.54 9.16 1.75
C VAL A 406 12.55 10.68 1.60
N ARG A 407 13.44 11.37 2.32
CA ARG A 407 13.57 12.84 2.28
C ARG A 407 14.38 13.36 1.10
N GLN A 408 15.32 12.56 0.61
CA GLN A 408 16.07 12.83 -0.60
C GLN A 408 15.93 11.64 -1.55
N PHE A 409 15.55 11.89 -2.79
CA PHE A 409 15.36 10.85 -3.80
C PHE A 409 15.70 11.36 -5.20
N THR A 410 15.93 10.42 -6.10
CA THR A 410 16.20 10.71 -7.50
C THR A 410 15.06 10.21 -8.38
N ILE A 411 14.57 11.05 -9.27
CA ILE A 411 13.42 10.75 -10.12
C ILE A 411 13.79 10.93 -11.59
N THR A 412 13.21 10.09 -12.45
CA THR A 412 13.22 10.30 -13.90
C THR A 412 11.99 11.09 -14.28
N GLU A 413 12.12 12.37 -14.46
CA GLU A 413 11.00 13.24 -14.81
C GLU A 413 11.20 13.98 -16.13
N ALA A 414 10.09 14.34 -16.76
CA ALA A 414 10.10 15.19 -17.92
C ALA A 414 8.91 16.12 -17.95
N HIS A 415 9.11 17.26 -18.64
CA HIS A 415 8.10 18.25 -18.91
C HIS A 415 8.00 18.46 -20.42
N ILE A 416 6.83 18.18 -20.97
CA ILE A 416 6.55 18.28 -22.39
C ILE A 416 5.72 19.54 -22.59
N VAL A 417 6.30 20.53 -23.25
CA VAL A 417 5.60 21.76 -23.64
C VAL A 417 4.98 21.52 -25.01
N LEU A 418 3.67 21.74 -25.14
CA LEU A 418 2.89 21.34 -26.31
C LEU A 418 1.73 22.28 -26.60
N THR A 419 1.17 22.21 -27.81
CA THR A 419 -0.11 22.87 -28.11
C THR A 419 -1.27 22.02 -27.54
N PRO A 420 -2.46 22.63 -27.28
CA PRO A 420 -3.63 21.89 -26.83
C PRO A 420 -4.02 20.69 -27.72
N GLU A 421 -3.84 20.86 -29.05
CA GLU A 421 -4.19 19.83 -30.04
C GLU A 421 -3.29 18.60 -29.99
N GLN A 422 -2.05 18.76 -29.49
CA GLN A 422 -1.08 17.67 -29.34
C GLN A 422 -1.28 16.85 -28.06
N ALA A 423 -2.15 17.31 -27.13
CA ALA A 423 -2.24 16.74 -25.78
C ALA A 423 -2.59 15.24 -25.76
N GLU A 424 -3.59 14.83 -26.53
CA GLU A 424 -4.01 13.41 -26.52
C GLU A 424 -2.94 12.48 -27.10
N GLU A 425 -2.26 12.92 -28.17
CA GLU A 425 -1.17 12.15 -28.78
C GLU A 425 0.02 12.01 -27.83
N GLU A 426 0.44 13.11 -27.19
CA GLU A 426 1.57 13.09 -26.26
C GLU A 426 1.27 12.35 -24.96
N LEU A 427 0.05 12.43 -24.43
CA LEU A 427 -0.40 11.62 -23.29
C LEU A 427 -0.39 10.12 -23.64
N THR A 428 -0.86 9.76 -24.86
CA THR A 428 -0.79 8.40 -25.38
C THR A 428 0.66 7.91 -25.43
N ARG A 429 1.55 8.72 -25.98
CA ARG A 429 2.99 8.44 -26.08
C ARG A 429 3.64 8.27 -24.69
N CYS A 430 3.23 9.05 -23.69
CA CYS A 430 3.69 8.87 -22.31
C CYS A 430 3.24 7.52 -21.74
N MET A 431 2.01 7.09 -22.00
CA MET A 431 1.51 5.76 -21.60
C MET A 431 2.31 4.64 -22.29
N ASP A 432 2.56 4.75 -23.59
CA ASP A 432 3.36 3.74 -24.34
C ASP A 432 4.77 3.59 -23.73
N LEU A 433 5.43 4.71 -23.37
CA LEU A 433 6.73 4.69 -22.72
C LEU A 433 6.69 3.97 -21.37
N THR A 434 5.72 4.28 -20.53
CA THR A 434 5.59 3.66 -19.22
C THR A 434 5.26 2.18 -19.31
N ASP A 435 4.40 1.78 -20.24
CA ASP A 435 4.09 0.37 -20.52
C ASP A 435 5.33 -0.40 -20.97
N TYR A 436 6.14 0.20 -21.84
CA TYR A 436 7.41 -0.39 -22.26
C TYR A 436 8.36 -0.59 -21.07
N VAL A 437 8.48 0.43 -20.22
CA VAL A 437 9.33 0.37 -19.02
C VAL A 437 8.86 -0.72 -18.06
N MET A 438 7.55 -0.77 -17.74
CA MET A 438 6.99 -1.77 -16.83
C MET A 438 7.15 -3.20 -17.36
N LYS A 439 6.95 -3.43 -18.65
CA LYS A 439 7.19 -4.72 -19.30
C LYS A 439 8.67 -5.12 -19.24
N THR A 440 9.58 -4.19 -19.49
CA THR A 440 11.03 -4.45 -19.43
C THR A 440 11.51 -4.75 -18.00
N LEU A 441 10.88 -4.11 -17.00
CA LEU A 441 11.11 -4.41 -15.59
C LEU A 441 10.45 -5.72 -15.12
N GLY A 442 9.55 -6.31 -15.92
CA GLY A 442 8.84 -7.54 -15.59
C GLY A 442 7.70 -7.38 -14.57
N VAL A 443 7.17 -6.18 -14.41
CA VAL A 443 6.20 -5.84 -13.36
C VAL A 443 4.88 -5.30 -13.91
N ALA A 444 4.66 -5.37 -15.22
CA ALA A 444 3.48 -4.79 -15.88
C ALA A 444 2.14 -5.34 -15.34
N ASP A 445 2.10 -6.63 -14.99
CA ASP A 445 0.89 -7.29 -14.49
C ASP A 445 0.51 -6.90 -13.04
N GLU A 446 1.44 -6.26 -12.32
CA GLU A 446 1.21 -5.80 -10.93
C GLU A 446 0.72 -4.36 -10.87
N VAL A 447 0.70 -3.66 -12.00
CA VAL A 447 0.33 -2.24 -12.06
C VAL A 447 -1.18 -2.09 -12.22
N THR A 448 -1.76 -1.19 -11.41
CA THR A 448 -3.14 -0.72 -11.51
C THR A 448 -3.15 0.76 -11.89
N TYR A 449 -4.21 1.21 -12.56
CA TYR A 449 -4.33 2.57 -13.05
C TYR A 449 -5.42 3.31 -12.29
N ARG A 450 -5.14 4.57 -11.92
CA ARG A 450 -6.09 5.45 -11.26
C ARG A 450 -6.10 6.81 -11.96
N LEU A 451 -7.29 7.28 -12.35
CA LEU A 451 -7.52 8.67 -12.71
C LEU A 451 -7.79 9.47 -11.44
N SER A 452 -6.82 10.26 -11.03
CA SER A 452 -6.89 11.13 -9.85
C SER A 452 -7.47 12.47 -10.25
N LYS A 453 -8.66 12.77 -9.72
CA LYS A 453 -9.49 13.93 -10.04
C LYS A 453 -9.44 14.98 -8.93
N TRP A 454 -9.89 16.19 -9.24
CA TRP A 454 -10.09 17.25 -8.26
C TRP A 454 -11.29 16.94 -7.36
N ASP A 455 -11.40 17.67 -6.25
CA ASP A 455 -12.61 17.69 -5.43
C ASP A 455 -13.35 19.01 -5.68
N PRO A 456 -14.55 18.99 -6.28
CA PRO A 456 -15.33 20.19 -6.52
C PRO A 456 -15.74 20.96 -5.25
N ASN A 457 -15.65 20.34 -4.08
CA ASN A 457 -15.97 20.96 -2.80
C ASN A 457 -14.78 21.67 -2.14
N ASP A 458 -13.57 21.51 -2.67
CA ASP A 458 -12.33 22.08 -2.11
C ASP A 458 -11.68 23.06 -3.10
N ASN A 459 -12.38 24.16 -3.39
CA ASN A 459 -11.94 25.18 -4.36
C ASN A 459 -10.66 25.92 -3.91
N ASP A 460 -10.31 25.91 -2.63
CA ASP A 460 -9.12 26.61 -2.12
C ASP A 460 -7.82 25.85 -2.45
N LYS A 461 -7.93 24.54 -2.68
CA LYS A 461 -6.79 23.69 -3.02
C LYS A 461 -6.45 23.70 -4.50
N TYR A 462 -7.44 23.87 -5.38
CA TYR A 462 -7.29 23.62 -6.82
C TYR A 462 -7.31 24.89 -7.65
N LEU A 463 -6.46 24.94 -8.68
CA LEU A 463 -6.41 26.03 -9.65
C LEU A 463 -7.36 25.75 -10.82
N GLY A 464 -7.84 26.83 -11.48
CA GLY A 464 -8.77 26.72 -12.60
C GLY A 464 -10.24 26.58 -12.15
N ASP A 465 -11.13 26.53 -13.13
CA ASP A 465 -12.57 26.39 -12.93
C ASP A 465 -13.07 24.97 -13.28
N GLU A 466 -14.37 24.73 -13.08
CA GLU A 466 -15.00 23.44 -13.38
C GLU A 466 -14.84 23.02 -14.86
N GLU A 467 -14.95 23.97 -15.80
CA GLU A 467 -14.80 23.70 -17.24
C GLU A 467 -13.36 23.23 -17.55
N TYR A 468 -12.37 23.85 -16.92
CA TYR A 468 -10.97 23.43 -16.99
C TYR A 468 -10.78 21.99 -16.53
N TRP A 469 -11.31 21.65 -15.35
CA TRP A 469 -11.16 20.33 -14.75
C TRP A 469 -11.89 19.24 -15.55
N GLU A 470 -13.11 19.48 -15.98
CA GLU A 470 -13.86 18.54 -16.81
C GLU A 470 -13.16 18.28 -18.16
N LYS A 471 -12.63 19.30 -18.79
CA LYS A 471 -11.89 19.18 -20.04
C LYS A 471 -10.60 18.38 -19.87
N THR A 472 -9.77 18.74 -18.89
CA THR A 472 -8.47 18.10 -18.67
C THR A 472 -8.61 16.66 -18.19
N GLN A 473 -9.54 16.36 -17.29
CA GLN A 473 -9.89 14.99 -16.89
C GLN A 473 -10.41 14.16 -18.07
N GLY A 474 -11.17 14.81 -18.98
CA GLY A 474 -11.66 14.18 -20.20
C GLY A 474 -10.55 13.65 -21.10
N TYR A 475 -9.46 14.41 -21.30
CA TYR A 475 -8.30 13.95 -22.06
C TYR A 475 -7.65 12.71 -21.43
N LEU A 476 -7.37 12.72 -20.13
CA LEU A 476 -6.76 11.59 -19.44
C LEU A 476 -7.65 10.33 -19.45
N ARG A 477 -8.97 10.53 -19.26
CA ARG A 477 -9.95 9.43 -19.32
C ARG A 477 -10.01 8.79 -20.71
N ASN A 478 -9.94 9.61 -21.77
CA ASN A 478 -9.93 9.13 -23.15
C ASN A 478 -8.68 8.32 -23.45
N VAL A 479 -7.51 8.77 -22.99
CA VAL A 479 -6.24 8.06 -23.14
C VAL A 479 -6.29 6.69 -22.44
N LEU A 480 -6.77 6.61 -21.19
CA LEU A 480 -6.93 5.35 -20.46
C LEU A 480 -7.87 4.37 -21.19
N LYS A 481 -8.99 4.86 -21.73
CA LYS A 481 -9.92 4.06 -22.52
C LYS A 481 -9.29 3.56 -23.82
N LYS A 482 -8.53 4.39 -24.51
CA LYS A 482 -7.84 4.09 -25.76
C LYS A 482 -6.77 2.99 -25.56
N HIS A 483 -6.07 3.02 -24.44
CA HIS A 483 -5.12 1.97 -24.02
C HIS A 483 -5.81 0.68 -23.53
N ASN A 484 -7.14 0.67 -23.44
CA ASN A 484 -7.93 -0.48 -22.98
C ASN A 484 -7.48 -1.05 -21.62
N VAL A 485 -7.01 -0.18 -20.72
CA VAL A 485 -6.63 -0.55 -19.34
C VAL A 485 -7.83 -0.41 -18.41
N LYS A 486 -7.89 -1.28 -17.40
CA LYS A 486 -8.84 -1.12 -16.29
C LYS A 486 -8.31 -0.05 -15.36
N PHE A 487 -9.15 0.92 -15.00
CA PHE A 487 -8.78 1.98 -14.09
C PHE A 487 -9.91 2.33 -13.12
N THR A 488 -9.53 2.90 -12.00
CA THR A 488 -10.44 3.50 -11.01
C THR A 488 -10.37 5.02 -11.13
N GLU A 489 -11.39 5.72 -10.63
CA GLU A 489 -11.38 7.17 -10.51
C GLU A 489 -11.47 7.54 -9.02
N ALA A 490 -10.67 8.52 -8.58
CA ALA A 490 -10.66 9.00 -7.20
C ALA A 490 -10.72 10.52 -7.16
N ASP A 491 -11.67 11.05 -6.39
CA ASP A 491 -11.82 12.49 -6.16
C ASP A 491 -10.82 12.97 -5.08
N GLY A 492 -10.40 14.23 -5.16
CA GLY A 492 -9.50 14.84 -4.18
C GLY A 492 -8.01 14.47 -4.31
N GLU A 493 -7.66 13.59 -5.24
CA GLU A 493 -6.32 13.05 -5.41
C GLU A 493 -5.47 13.74 -6.48
N ALA A 494 -6.05 14.67 -7.24
CA ALA A 494 -5.33 15.44 -8.26
C ALA A 494 -4.26 16.35 -7.66
N ALA A 495 -3.27 16.75 -8.49
CA ALA A 495 -2.41 17.87 -8.16
C ALA A 495 -3.21 19.19 -8.19
N PHE A 496 -2.77 20.19 -7.45
CA PHE A 496 -3.50 21.46 -7.39
C PHE A 496 -3.59 22.19 -8.75
N TYR A 497 -2.72 21.84 -9.70
CA TYR A 497 -2.63 22.42 -11.04
C TYR A 497 -3.17 21.53 -12.17
N GLY A 498 -3.60 20.32 -11.88
CA GLY A 498 -4.16 19.46 -12.92
C GLY A 498 -4.40 18.00 -12.51
N PRO A 499 -5.24 17.29 -13.27
CA PRO A 499 -5.54 15.88 -13.05
C PRO A 499 -4.35 15.00 -13.44
N LYS A 500 -4.35 13.76 -12.94
CA LYS A 500 -3.25 12.82 -13.18
C LYS A 500 -3.72 11.39 -13.40
N ILE A 501 -2.98 10.67 -14.21
CA ILE A 501 -2.98 9.20 -14.23
C ILE A 501 -1.90 8.72 -13.28
N ASP A 502 -2.29 8.02 -12.24
CA ASP A 502 -1.38 7.35 -11.31
C ASP A 502 -1.32 5.86 -11.65
N MET A 503 -0.12 5.36 -11.88
CA MET A 503 0.18 3.93 -11.97
C MET A 503 0.64 3.46 -10.60
N GLN A 504 -0.14 2.57 -10.01
CA GLN A 504 0.06 2.10 -8.65
C GLN A 504 0.48 0.64 -8.65
N ALA A 505 1.33 0.28 -7.71
CA ALA A 505 1.68 -1.09 -7.41
C ALA A 505 1.48 -1.38 -5.93
N LYS A 506 1.10 -2.61 -5.62
CA LYS A 506 1.02 -3.07 -4.23
C LYS A 506 2.41 -3.49 -3.77
N ASN A 507 2.83 -2.95 -2.64
CA ASN A 507 4.00 -3.45 -1.94
C ASN A 507 3.70 -4.80 -1.27
N VAL A 508 4.70 -5.44 -0.68
CA VAL A 508 4.54 -6.76 -0.02
C VAL A 508 3.50 -6.75 1.10
N TYR A 509 3.19 -5.59 1.68
CA TYR A 509 2.17 -5.42 2.71
C TYR A 509 0.76 -5.19 2.14
N GLY A 510 0.59 -5.26 0.82
CA GLY A 510 -0.69 -5.03 0.14
C GLY A 510 -1.09 -3.56 0.00
N LYS A 511 -0.27 -2.62 0.52
CA LYS A 511 -0.52 -1.18 0.39
C LYS A 511 -0.18 -0.72 -1.03
N GLU A 512 -1.07 0.08 -1.64
CA GLU A 512 -0.83 0.70 -2.93
C GLU A 512 0.11 1.90 -2.80
N ASP A 513 1.20 1.88 -3.56
CA ASP A 513 2.13 2.99 -3.71
C ASP A 513 2.10 3.50 -5.16
N THR A 514 2.03 4.81 -5.35
CA THR A 514 2.13 5.41 -6.68
C THR A 514 3.57 5.32 -7.17
N MET A 515 3.77 4.59 -8.26
CA MET A 515 5.08 4.37 -8.87
C MET A 515 5.38 5.39 -9.95
N ILE A 516 4.42 5.63 -10.84
CA ILE A 516 4.54 6.52 -12.00
C ILE A 516 3.33 7.43 -12.05
N THR A 517 3.53 8.66 -12.50
CA THR A 517 2.47 9.65 -12.67
C THR A 517 2.60 10.36 -14.00
N ILE A 518 1.48 10.60 -14.68
CA ILE A 518 1.35 11.45 -15.87
C ILE A 518 0.29 12.50 -15.56
N GLN A 519 0.63 13.78 -15.65
CA GLN A 519 -0.23 14.92 -15.28
C GLN A 519 -0.37 15.88 -16.45
N LEU A 520 -1.56 16.42 -16.61
CA LEU A 520 -1.82 17.48 -17.59
C LEU A 520 -2.04 18.80 -16.87
N ASP A 521 -1.22 19.79 -17.20
CA ASP A 521 -1.19 21.12 -16.61
C ASP A 521 -1.38 22.19 -17.70
N CYS A 522 -2.47 22.93 -17.62
CA CYS A 522 -2.75 24.02 -18.55
C CYS A 522 -2.60 25.40 -17.88
N GLU A 523 -2.26 25.48 -16.59
CA GLU A 523 -2.23 26.69 -15.78
C GLU A 523 -0.82 27.24 -15.57
N SER A 524 0.16 26.37 -15.28
CA SER A 524 1.50 26.81 -14.90
C SER A 524 2.19 27.63 -15.99
N ALA A 525 1.97 27.28 -17.27
CA ALA A 525 2.55 28.03 -18.38
C ALA A 525 2.15 29.51 -18.37
N GLN A 526 0.90 29.82 -18.04
CA GLN A 526 0.39 31.20 -17.96
C GLN A 526 1.04 31.93 -16.77
N LYS A 527 1.15 31.30 -15.60
CA LYS A 527 1.78 31.91 -14.41
C LYS A 527 3.23 32.28 -14.62
N PHE A 528 3.97 31.49 -15.41
CA PHE A 528 5.35 31.79 -15.79
C PHE A 528 5.51 32.66 -17.01
N GLY A 529 4.41 33.06 -17.67
CA GLY A 529 4.42 33.87 -18.90
C GLY A 529 5.04 33.12 -20.09
N MET A 530 4.95 31.80 -20.10
CA MET A 530 5.43 30.98 -21.22
C MET A 530 4.54 31.17 -22.44
N TYR A 531 5.17 31.18 -23.61
CA TYR A 531 4.44 31.28 -24.89
C TYR A 531 5.21 30.59 -26.02
N TYR A 532 4.51 30.27 -27.08
CA TYR A 532 5.04 29.94 -28.38
C TYR A 532 4.41 30.82 -29.45
N ILE A 533 5.00 30.89 -30.65
CA ILE A 533 4.42 31.61 -31.79
C ILE A 533 3.57 30.61 -32.58
N ASP A 534 2.27 30.93 -32.73
CA ASP A 534 1.31 30.14 -33.48
C ASP A 534 1.49 30.27 -35.01
N GLU A 535 0.67 29.55 -35.79
CA GLU A 535 0.71 29.58 -37.25
C GLU A 535 0.38 30.97 -37.81
N GLN A 536 -0.35 31.79 -37.09
CA GLN A 536 -0.75 33.15 -37.46
C GLN A 536 0.26 34.22 -37.04
N GLY A 537 1.34 33.81 -36.33
CA GLY A 537 2.37 34.70 -35.83
C GLY A 537 2.05 35.37 -34.48
N ASN A 538 1.00 34.91 -33.78
CA ASN A 538 0.62 35.45 -32.49
C ASN A 538 1.28 34.62 -31.33
N LYS A 539 1.36 35.24 -30.16
CA LYS A 539 1.73 34.52 -28.93
C LYS A 539 0.57 33.69 -28.43
N ALA A 540 0.79 32.40 -28.26
CA ALA A 540 -0.15 31.46 -27.65
C ALA A 540 0.46 30.77 -26.41
N THR A 541 -0.35 30.53 -25.41
CA THR A 541 0.08 29.85 -24.18
C THR A 541 0.10 28.33 -24.43
N PRO A 542 1.24 27.64 -24.17
CA PRO A 542 1.30 26.19 -24.31
C PRO A 542 0.66 25.47 -23.11
N TRP A 543 0.37 24.18 -23.28
CA TRP A 543 0.09 23.25 -22.19
C TRP A 543 1.35 22.49 -21.81
N ILE A 544 1.32 21.83 -20.65
CA ILE A 544 2.46 21.08 -20.12
C ILE A 544 1.99 19.70 -19.68
N ILE A 545 2.71 18.66 -20.09
CA ILE A 545 2.58 17.32 -19.49
C ILE A 545 3.77 17.12 -18.56
N HIS A 546 3.49 16.83 -17.30
CA HIS A 546 4.46 16.34 -16.32
C HIS A 546 4.38 14.83 -16.30
N ARG A 547 5.50 14.16 -16.44
CA ARG A 547 5.50 12.70 -16.36
C ARG A 547 6.78 12.15 -15.74
N THR A 548 6.67 10.98 -15.17
CA THR A 548 7.82 10.14 -14.85
C THR A 548 7.79 8.89 -15.73
N SER A 549 8.93 8.34 -16.12
CA SER A 549 8.98 7.09 -16.92
C SER A 549 9.16 5.84 -16.07
N MET A 550 9.96 5.95 -15.01
CA MET A 550 10.20 4.88 -14.03
C MET A 550 9.81 5.32 -12.61
N GLY A 551 9.57 6.62 -12.40
CA GLY A 551 9.32 7.21 -11.09
C GLY A 551 10.61 7.48 -10.30
N CYS A 552 10.51 7.33 -8.98
CA CYS A 552 11.62 7.49 -8.05
C CYS A 552 12.49 6.21 -8.05
N TYR A 553 13.79 6.33 -8.32
CA TYR A 553 14.70 5.18 -8.39
C TYR A 553 14.80 4.41 -7.07
N GLU A 554 14.79 5.09 -5.95
CA GLU A 554 14.81 4.49 -4.62
C GLU A 554 13.56 3.62 -4.39
N ARG A 555 12.37 4.16 -4.67
CA ARG A 555 11.08 3.44 -4.56
C ARG A 555 10.99 2.30 -5.55
N THR A 556 11.41 2.51 -6.78
CA THR A 556 11.40 1.45 -7.81
C THR A 556 12.36 0.33 -7.44
N LEU A 557 13.56 0.65 -6.90
CA LEU A 557 14.47 -0.38 -6.40
C LEU A 557 13.87 -1.16 -5.22
N ALA A 558 13.18 -0.49 -4.28
CA ALA A 558 12.46 -1.16 -3.20
C ALA A 558 11.44 -2.17 -3.76
N TRP A 559 10.61 -1.73 -4.68
CA TRP A 559 9.62 -2.58 -5.33
C TRP A 559 10.25 -3.77 -6.06
N LEU A 560 11.32 -3.54 -6.84
CA LEU A 560 12.04 -4.61 -7.54
C LEU A 560 12.71 -5.60 -6.56
N ILE A 561 13.22 -5.14 -5.40
CA ILE A 561 13.73 -6.03 -4.34
C ILE A 561 12.62 -6.97 -3.86
N GLU A 562 11.44 -6.43 -3.61
CA GLU A 562 10.27 -7.16 -3.12
C GLU A 562 9.72 -8.10 -4.20
N HIS A 563 9.53 -7.62 -5.44
CA HIS A 563 9.03 -8.39 -6.57
C HIS A 563 9.91 -9.61 -6.85
N TYR A 564 11.20 -9.38 -7.03
CA TYR A 564 12.16 -10.44 -7.35
C TYR A 564 12.67 -11.20 -6.12
N ALA A 565 12.23 -10.85 -4.92
CA ALA A 565 12.81 -11.38 -3.66
C ALA A 565 14.36 -11.34 -3.68
N GLY A 566 14.93 -10.30 -4.26
CA GLY A 566 16.37 -10.10 -4.46
C GLY A 566 17.02 -10.91 -5.61
N LYS A 567 16.25 -11.69 -6.37
CA LYS A 567 16.73 -12.52 -7.51
C LYS A 567 16.57 -11.78 -8.84
N PHE A 568 17.18 -10.63 -8.97
CA PHE A 568 17.02 -9.74 -10.12
C PHE A 568 17.41 -10.38 -11.45
N PRO A 569 16.81 -9.97 -12.59
CA PRO A 569 17.30 -10.26 -13.93
C PRO A 569 18.79 -9.89 -14.07
N THR A 570 19.52 -10.63 -14.88
CA THR A 570 20.98 -10.50 -15.03
C THR A 570 21.42 -9.07 -15.33
N TRP A 571 20.71 -8.37 -16.21
CA TRP A 571 21.07 -7.01 -16.60
C TRP A 571 20.97 -5.98 -15.47
N MET A 572 20.11 -6.21 -14.45
CA MET A 572 19.96 -5.32 -13.27
C MET A 572 21.01 -5.60 -12.19
N CYS A 573 21.61 -6.79 -12.17
CA CYS A 573 22.52 -7.21 -11.11
C CYS A 573 23.79 -6.36 -11.07
N ALA A 574 24.22 -5.97 -9.87
CA ALA A 574 25.48 -5.29 -9.64
C ALA A 574 26.70 -6.19 -9.91
N GLU A 575 26.52 -7.49 -9.70
CA GLU A 575 27.47 -8.55 -10.00
C GLU A 575 26.73 -9.59 -10.83
N GLN A 576 27.11 -9.77 -12.09
CA GLN A 576 26.42 -10.63 -13.05
C GLN A 576 27.04 -12.01 -13.10
N VAL A 577 28.35 -12.08 -12.87
CA VAL A 577 29.15 -13.30 -12.93
C VAL A 577 30.16 -13.32 -11.78
N ARG A 578 30.28 -14.47 -11.12
CA ARG A 578 31.40 -14.75 -10.19
C ARG A 578 32.20 -15.93 -10.68
N ILE A 579 33.50 -15.74 -10.87
CA ILE A 579 34.41 -16.80 -11.27
C ILE A 579 34.95 -17.46 -10.01
N LEU A 580 34.89 -18.78 -9.96
CA LEU A 580 35.26 -19.61 -8.81
C LEU A 580 36.41 -20.55 -9.17
N PRO A 581 37.67 -20.16 -9.00
CA PRO A 581 38.81 -21.07 -9.20
C PRO A 581 38.76 -22.16 -8.11
N ILE A 582 38.95 -23.43 -8.53
CA ILE A 582 38.97 -24.58 -7.62
C ILE A 582 40.17 -24.61 -6.70
N SER A 583 41.26 -23.92 -7.04
CA SER A 583 42.42 -23.67 -6.22
C SER A 583 43.16 -22.41 -6.70
N GLU A 584 44.04 -21.88 -5.86
CA GLU A 584 44.90 -20.71 -6.19
C GLU A 584 45.73 -20.90 -7.48
N LYS A 585 46.03 -22.14 -7.84
CA LYS A 585 46.77 -22.49 -9.09
C LYS A 585 46.10 -21.94 -10.34
N TYR A 586 44.78 -21.80 -10.33
CA TYR A 586 43.97 -21.34 -11.49
C TYR A 586 43.54 -19.88 -11.36
N ALA A 587 44.09 -19.12 -10.40
CA ALA A 587 43.77 -17.72 -10.19
C ALA A 587 44.12 -16.86 -11.41
N ASP A 588 45.26 -17.08 -12.05
CA ASP A 588 45.71 -16.34 -13.23
C ASP A 588 44.75 -16.54 -14.42
N TYR A 589 44.28 -17.78 -14.62
CA TYR A 589 43.25 -18.05 -15.65
C TYR A 589 41.91 -17.38 -15.31
N ALA A 590 41.49 -17.45 -14.06
CA ALA A 590 40.26 -16.76 -13.61
C ALA A 590 40.31 -15.25 -13.84
N GLU A 591 41.46 -14.59 -13.53
CA GLU A 591 41.66 -13.15 -13.79
C GLU A 591 41.70 -12.83 -15.29
N LYS A 592 42.27 -13.70 -16.12
CA LYS A 592 42.22 -13.56 -17.59
C LYS A 592 40.79 -13.62 -18.12
N VAL A 593 39.97 -14.58 -17.66
CA VAL A 593 38.56 -14.70 -18.03
C VAL A 593 37.77 -13.48 -17.52
N LYS A 594 38.02 -13.05 -16.28
CA LYS A 594 37.42 -11.83 -15.73
C LYS A 594 37.73 -10.61 -16.60
N LYS A 595 38.97 -10.43 -16.99
CA LYS A 595 39.38 -9.29 -17.82
C LYS A 595 38.62 -9.28 -19.15
N ASP A 596 38.55 -10.45 -19.85
CA ASP A 596 37.86 -10.57 -21.14
C ASP A 596 36.36 -10.25 -21.03
N LEU A 597 35.69 -10.71 -19.96
CA LEU A 597 34.28 -10.43 -19.68
C LEU A 597 34.05 -8.96 -19.27
N PHE A 598 34.93 -8.42 -18.42
CA PHE A 598 34.86 -7.04 -17.94
C PHE A 598 35.07 -6.02 -19.08
N ASP A 599 36.05 -6.27 -19.96
CA ASP A 599 36.31 -5.43 -21.14
C ASP A 599 35.13 -5.42 -22.12
N ALA A 600 34.28 -6.47 -22.09
CA ALA A 600 33.04 -6.54 -22.83
C ALA A 600 31.82 -5.88 -22.14
N GLY A 601 32.03 -5.28 -20.94
CA GLY A 601 30.98 -4.58 -20.20
C GLY A 601 30.16 -5.46 -19.23
N ILE A 602 30.62 -6.69 -18.95
CA ILE A 602 29.97 -7.59 -17.99
C ILE A 602 30.54 -7.36 -16.59
N ASP A 603 29.66 -7.25 -15.60
CA ASP A 603 30.04 -7.08 -14.19
C ASP A 603 30.45 -8.42 -13.58
N VAL A 604 31.76 -8.63 -13.47
CA VAL A 604 32.35 -9.91 -13.07
C VAL A 604 33.36 -9.74 -11.93
N THR A 605 33.34 -10.70 -11.00
CA THR A 605 34.31 -10.80 -9.89
C THR A 605 35.00 -12.17 -9.88
N VAL A 606 36.08 -12.30 -9.15
CA VAL A 606 36.76 -13.58 -8.88
C VAL A 606 36.80 -13.84 -7.38
N ASP A 607 36.39 -15.03 -6.96
CA ASP A 607 36.52 -15.46 -5.57
C ASP A 607 37.85 -16.20 -5.35
N ASN A 608 38.90 -15.45 -5.06
CA ASN A 608 40.24 -15.98 -4.84
C ASN A 608 40.48 -16.47 -3.40
N ARG A 609 39.47 -16.57 -2.55
CA ARG A 609 39.64 -17.09 -1.19
C ARG A 609 40.06 -18.55 -1.20
N SER A 610 40.90 -18.94 -0.22
CA SER A 610 41.37 -20.32 -0.05
C SER A 610 40.27 -21.18 0.62
N GLU A 611 39.13 -21.37 -0.07
CA GLU A 611 37.98 -22.10 0.39
C GLU A 611 37.62 -23.25 -0.58
N LYS A 612 36.95 -24.27 -0.05
CA LYS A 612 36.45 -25.39 -0.87
C LYS A 612 35.45 -24.89 -1.91
N ILE A 613 35.53 -25.39 -3.13
CA ILE A 613 34.64 -24.97 -4.24
C ILE A 613 33.15 -25.08 -3.89
N GLY A 614 32.76 -26.12 -3.17
CA GLY A 614 31.36 -26.29 -2.72
C GLY A 614 30.90 -25.16 -1.78
N TYR A 615 31.80 -24.63 -0.93
CA TYR A 615 31.50 -23.49 -0.08
C TYR A 615 31.34 -22.21 -0.90
N LYS A 616 32.27 -21.93 -1.84
CA LYS A 616 32.18 -20.78 -2.77
C LYS A 616 30.88 -20.78 -3.58
N ILE A 617 30.49 -21.96 -4.11
CA ILE A 617 29.22 -22.11 -4.85
C ILE A 617 28.03 -21.82 -3.96
N ARG A 618 28.03 -22.35 -2.71
CA ARG A 618 26.94 -22.10 -1.76
C ARG A 618 26.79 -20.62 -1.43
N GLU A 619 27.88 -19.92 -1.15
CA GLU A 619 27.82 -18.47 -0.88
C GLU A 619 27.33 -17.67 -2.09
N ALA A 620 27.85 -17.98 -3.28
CA ALA A 620 27.39 -17.34 -4.51
C ALA A 620 25.87 -17.54 -4.76
N ARG A 621 25.34 -18.70 -4.38
CA ARG A 621 23.88 -18.95 -4.41
C ARG A 621 23.11 -18.16 -3.36
N LEU A 622 23.65 -18.02 -2.14
CA LEU A 622 23.06 -17.19 -1.08
C LEU A 622 23.06 -15.71 -1.47
N ASP A 623 24.09 -15.26 -2.19
CA ASP A 623 24.17 -13.92 -2.78
C ASP A 623 23.21 -13.74 -3.98
N LYS A 624 22.48 -14.78 -4.39
CA LYS A 624 21.50 -14.79 -5.49
C LYS A 624 22.09 -14.38 -6.85
N LEU A 625 23.35 -14.73 -7.08
CA LEU A 625 24.04 -14.38 -8.32
C LEU A 625 23.41 -15.07 -9.54
N PRO A 626 23.32 -14.38 -10.70
CA PRO A 626 22.82 -14.98 -11.93
C PRO A 626 23.71 -16.14 -12.40
N TYR A 627 25.04 -15.92 -12.46
CA TYR A 627 25.99 -16.89 -13.00
C TYR A 627 27.23 -17.07 -12.13
N MET A 628 27.70 -18.30 -12.07
CA MET A 628 28.97 -18.73 -11.51
C MET A 628 29.75 -19.49 -12.57
N LEU A 629 31.04 -19.18 -12.73
CA LEU A 629 31.94 -19.89 -13.63
C LEU A 629 32.98 -20.63 -12.79
N VAL A 630 32.92 -21.94 -12.79
CA VAL A 630 33.94 -22.75 -12.13
C VAL A 630 35.10 -23.01 -13.11
N VAL A 631 36.32 -22.78 -12.64
CA VAL A 631 37.54 -22.95 -13.46
C VAL A 631 38.56 -23.79 -12.71
N GLY A 632 39.13 -24.74 -13.45
CA GLY A 632 40.13 -25.69 -12.96
C GLY A 632 41.09 -26.07 -14.10
N GLU A 633 41.79 -27.19 -13.95
CA GLU A 633 42.82 -27.66 -14.88
C GLU A 633 42.30 -27.87 -16.31
N LYS A 634 41.12 -28.44 -16.44
CA LYS A 634 40.52 -28.70 -17.76
C LYS A 634 40.10 -27.39 -18.43
N GLU A 635 39.41 -26.53 -17.68
CA GLU A 635 38.95 -25.27 -18.19
C GLU A 635 40.08 -24.37 -18.63
N GLU A 636 41.20 -24.34 -17.88
CA GLU A 636 42.40 -23.61 -18.26
C GLU A 636 43.07 -24.17 -19.52
N ALA A 637 43.20 -25.52 -19.59
CA ALA A 637 43.82 -26.19 -20.74
C ALA A 637 43.03 -26.00 -22.04
N ASP A 638 41.69 -26.07 -21.96
CA ASP A 638 40.79 -26.03 -23.10
C ASP A 638 40.26 -24.62 -23.43
N GLY A 639 40.60 -23.61 -22.61
CA GLY A 639 40.06 -22.24 -22.77
C GLY A 639 38.54 -22.12 -22.54
N THR A 640 38.02 -22.92 -21.63
CA THR A 640 36.57 -23.04 -21.33
C THR A 640 36.24 -22.60 -19.91
N VAL A 641 34.94 -22.59 -19.58
CA VAL A 641 34.37 -22.38 -18.23
C VAL A 641 33.24 -23.36 -17.98
N SER A 642 33.14 -23.88 -16.76
CA SER A 642 32.00 -24.68 -16.33
C SER A 642 30.93 -23.71 -15.77
N VAL A 643 29.81 -23.58 -16.51
CA VAL A 643 28.77 -22.60 -16.24
C VAL A 643 27.74 -23.15 -15.27
N ARG A 644 27.47 -22.41 -14.22
CA ARG A 644 26.36 -22.63 -13.30
C ARG A 644 25.52 -21.38 -13.20
N SER A 645 24.20 -21.54 -13.31
CA SER A 645 23.29 -20.44 -13.18
C SER A 645 22.33 -20.63 -12.01
N ARG A 646 21.74 -19.55 -11.54
CA ARG A 646 20.61 -19.56 -10.64
C ARG A 646 19.36 -20.15 -11.33
N PHE A 647 19.26 -20.00 -12.63
CA PHE A 647 18.09 -20.33 -13.42
C PHE A 647 17.91 -21.82 -13.68
N ALA A 648 18.99 -22.54 -13.95
CA ALA A 648 18.92 -23.95 -14.37
C ALA A 648 20.00 -24.86 -13.72
N GLY A 649 20.75 -24.36 -12.76
CA GLY A 649 21.80 -25.13 -12.10
C GLY A 649 23.05 -25.26 -12.96
N ASP A 650 23.48 -26.50 -13.24
CA ASP A 650 24.65 -26.81 -14.06
C ASP A 650 24.27 -26.74 -15.55
N GLU A 651 24.80 -25.75 -16.26
CA GLU A 651 24.59 -25.54 -17.72
C GLU A 651 25.74 -26.12 -18.58
N GLY A 652 26.66 -26.83 -17.95
CA GLY A 652 27.75 -27.51 -18.64
C GLY A 652 28.94 -26.61 -18.97
N ILE A 653 29.85 -27.16 -19.78
CA ILE A 653 31.08 -26.48 -20.20
C ILE A 653 30.81 -25.67 -21.47
N LYS A 654 31.27 -24.42 -21.50
CA LYS A 654 31.21 -23.53 -22.67
C LYS A 654 32.57 -22.92 -22.92
N SER A 655 32.88 -22.58 -24.18
CA SER A 655 34.03 -21.68 -24.43
C SER A 655 33.77 -20.32 -23.78
N VAL A 656 34.84 -19.60 -23.39
CA VAL A 656 34.68 -18.23 -22.86
C VAL A 656 33.97 -17.33 -23.85
N ALA A 657 34.23 -17.49 -25.14
CA ALA A 657 33.56 -16.72 -26.20
C ALA A 657 32.07 -17.00 -26.31
N ASP A 658 31.64 -18.28 -26.26
CA ASP A 658 30.22 -18.66 -26.32
C ASP A 658 29.47 -18.16 -25.09
N PHE A 659 30.04 -18.31 -23.88
CA PHE A 659 29.44 -17.78 -22.66
C PHE A 659 29.30 -16.26 -22.72
N LYS A 660 30.35 -15.55 -23.17
CA LYS A 660 30.34 -14.09 -23.35
C LYS A 660 29.23 -13.64 -24.31
N ALA A 661 29.11 -14.30 -25.46
CA ALA A 661 28.05 -13.99 -26.44
C ALA A 661 26.65 -14.19 -25.84
N MET A 662 26.44 -15.34 -25.17
CA MET A 662 25.17 -15.68 -24.53
C MET A 662 24.75 -14.63 -23.47
N ILE A 663 25.64 -14.27 -22.54
CA ILE A 663 25.29 -13.34 -21.47
C ILE A 663 25.12 -11.90 -21.98
N LEU A 664 25.89 -11.48 -22.99
CA LEU A 664 25.73 -10.17 -23.63
C LEU A 664 24.38 -10.06 -24.32
N GLU A 665 23.94 -11.11 -25.02
CA GLU A 665 22.60 -11.14 -25.61
C GLU A 665 21.51 -11.00 -24.54
N GLU A 666 21.62 -11.75 -23.41
CA GLU A 666 20.69 -11.68 -22.30
C GLU A 666 20.66 -10.27 -21.65
N ILE A 667 21.84 -9.65 -21.49
CA ILE A 667 21.96 -8.30 -20.90
C ILE A 667 21.37 -7.24 -21.86
N ASN A 668 21.71 -7.30 -23.15
CA ASN A 668 21.32 -6.30 -24.12
C ASN A 668 19.82 -6.35 -24.45
N SER A 669 19.26 -7.55 -24.55
CA SER A 669 17.83 -7.76 -24.75
C SER A 669 17.01 -7.55 -23.46
N LYS A 670 17.66 -7.35 -22.30
CA LYS A 670 17.05 -7.24 -20.97
C LYS A 670 16.13 -8.43 -20.64
N THR A 671 16.53 -9.62 -21.09
CA THR A 671 15.77 -10.85 -20.87
C THR A 671 15.56 -11.13 -19.40
N ILE A 672 14.33 -11.50 -19.05
CA ILE A 672 13.96 -12.03 -17.73
C ILE A 672 13.89 -13.55 -17.87
N ARG A 673 14.91 -14.25 -17.36
CA ARG A 673 14.93 -15.72 -17.37
C ARG A 673 14.08 -16.28 -16.24
N GLU A 674 13.27 -17.27 -16.54
CA GLU A 674 12.56 -18.06 -15.54
C GLU A 674 13.52 -19.03 -14.82
N GLU A 675 13.30 -19.23 -13.51
CA GLU A 675 14.03 -20.22 -12.72
C GLU A 675 13.35 -21.57 -12.79
N ILE A 676 14.06 -22.60 -13.21
CA ILE A 676 13.61 -23.97 -13.12
C ILE A 676 13.75 -24.43 -11.66
N PRO A 677 12.73 -25.08 -11.04
CA PRO A 677 12.84 -25.58 -9.67
C PRO A 677 14.08 -26.47 -9.47
N GLU A 678 14.78 -26.34 -8.35
CA GLU A 678 15.99 -27.13 -8.05
C GLU A 678 15.77 -28.63 -8.15
N SER A 679 14.55 -29.11 -7.89
CA SER A 679 14.16 -30.51 -8.05
C SER A 679 14.24 -31.02 -9.50
N GLU A 680 14.17 -30.10 -10.46
CA GLU A 680 14.19 -30.41 -11.90
C GLU A 680 15.57 -30.17 -12.53
N TRP A 681 16.55 -29.66 -11.75
CA TRP A 681 17.91 -29.48 -12.26
C TRP A 681 18.52 -30.82 -12.65
N LYS A 682 19.18 -30.84 -13.79
CA LYS A 682 19.91 -32.04 -14.22
C LYS A 682 20.94 -32.41 -13.16
N LYS A 683 20.84 -33.61 -12.61
CA LYS A 683 21.87 -34.19 -11.75
C LYS A 683 22.97 -34.72 -12.69
N ASN A 684 24.03 -33.95 -12.87
CA ASN A 684 25.25 -34.43 -13.54
C ASN A 684 26.15 -35.13 -12.57
#